data_62f122c26f3a6b097ea94b5990219f39
#
_entry.id   62f122c26f3a6b097ea94b5990219f39
#
_cell.length_a   1.000
_cell.length_b   1.000
_cell.length_c   1.000
_cell.angle_alpha   90.00
_cell.angle_beta   90.00
_cell.angle_gamma   90.00
#
_symmetry.space_group_name_H-M   'P 1'
#
loop_
_entity.id
_entity.type
_entity.pdbx_description
1 polymer ?
#
loop_
_entity_poly.entity_id
_entity_poly.type
_entity_poly.pdbx_seq_one_letter_code
_entity_poly.pdbx_strand_id
1 'polypeptide(L)'
;MRHRLSRRYTHSLLVMAATVAIAIATIAYAIDDVELTFDVMHGPEWRAEHVRARLAMTPQGQRAQVDIRSVHFTSWPQPIRNVSIRCPDVQIGARELACRNARVHADVPALGGQQTFTASLRYGRATGVLELDLRNLELGAGTLALQASLHETQWRIRADFDNVPLATLVALAQQAQGPMPITVASGAATLRADIYGAGTQVSHVRAHGTLAALTLNNDSGSIATEGLAARFDVDLSQSDEEWQYRILLGLDDGQGYVEPIFVDFGTHALELATQGRLAGSLLVAESIRITHSDLLDARAHAVTIDLAHADPLRTLELELAQMRFPGAYEIYLEPFLIATSLKALRTSGQVTGALALHDGVPQRIELELRGIDVEGDEPLLAFRGLNGTWHWRASLSDEEAEPTSHLTWAGGHLYGLDFGAAQLHFVTTGRRFALLEPTSVPLLDGALELSTLSIRDVGSQQLGFNVAATIRPISVERLCRAFGWPQFGGQVSGSISDLQLEAGVLTLGTRLEARVFDGVLTVRDLRLDEPFGAWPRLFANIDFAGLDLELLTRAFSFGRITGRLSGGIYGLELFNWQPVAFAPRLYTVPGRTRQRISQRAVQNIGRIGGGGAGVTAALSSGFLRFFEEFNYARLGITCKLENEVCEMGGVGPAPNGGYYLVQGRGLPRIDVIGNARYVDWPQLIGQLAAATASGGPIVN
;
A
#
# COMPACT_ATOMS: atom_id res chain seq x y z
N MET A 1 -2.57 -31.27 6.78
CA MET A 1 -1.97 -31.79 8.02
C MET A 1 -3.10 -32.03 9.02
N ARG A 2 -3.46 -33.27 9.34
CA ARG A 2 -4.60 -33.58 10.20
C ARG A 2 -4.22 -33.24 11.64
N HIS A 3 -4.59 -32.05 12.12
CA HIS A 3 -4.51 -31.72 13.54
C HIS A 3 -5.58 -32.50 14.31
N ARG A 4 -5.16 -33.56 14.95
CA ARG A 4 -5.89 -34.13 16.07
C ARG A 4 -5.69 -33.16 17.25
N LEU A 5 -6.62 -32.22 17.45
CA LEU A 5 -6.74 -31.53 18.73
C LEU A 5 -6.77 -32.60 19.83
N SER A 6 -5.85 -32.48 20.77
CA SER A 6 -5.59 -33.54 21.75
C SER A 6 -6.78 -33.69 22.71
N ARG A 7 -7.52 -34.74 22.51
CA ARG A 7 -8.75 -35.14 23.24
C ARG A 7 -8.51 -35.65 24.68
N ARG A 8 -7.36 -35.41 25.31
CA ARG A 8 -6.94 -36.29 26.41
C ARG A 8 -6.72 -35.66 27.79
N TYR A 9 -6.74 -34.35 27.94
CA TYR A 9 -6.16 -33.72 29.15
C TYR A 9 -7.09 -33.59 30.38
N THR A 10 -8.38 -33.45 30.17
CA THR A 10 -9.32 -33.08 31.26
C THR A 10 -9.88 -34.26 32.06
N HIS A 11 -9.98 -35.43 31.44
CA HIS A 11 -10.53 -36.63 32.13
C HIS A 11 -9.57 -37.25 33.14
N SER A 12 -8.27 -37.21 32.89
CA SER A 12 -7.30 -37.94 33.70
C SER A 12 -7.14 -37.43 35.12
N LEU A 13 -7.16 -36.13 35.33
CA LEU A 13 -7.06 -35.52 36.67
C LEU A 13 -8.32 -35.73 37.51
N LEU A 14 -9.52 -35.59 36.92
CA LEU A 14 -10.78 -35.81 37.62
C LEU A 14 -11.00 -37.27 37.95
N VAL A 15 -10.62 -38.20 37.09
CA VAL A 15 -10.73 -39.64 37.34
C VAL A 15 -9.74 -40.09 38.41
N MET A 16 -8.51 -39.53 38.45
CA MET A 16 -7.54 -39.82 39.51
C MET A 16 -8.04 -39.36 40.87
N ALA A 17 -8.57 -38.14 40.97
CA ALA A 17 -9.13 -37.61 42.19
C ALA A 17 -10.34 -38.46 42.70
N ALA A 18 -11.17 -38.95 41.76
CA ALA A 18 -12.31 -39.81 42.08
C ALA A 18 -11.88 -41.21 42.55
N THR A 19 -10.89 -41.84 41.92
CA THR A 19 -10.42 -43.18 42.32
C THR A 19 -9.75 -43.19 43.70
N VAL A 20 -8.94 -42.18 44.01
CA VAL A 20 -8.35 -42.01 45.35
C VAL A 20 -9.45 -41.75 46.40
N ALA A 21 -10.44 -40.94 46.09
CA ALA A 21 -11.55 -40.65 46.97
C ALA A 21 -12.45 -41.88 47.27
N ILE A 22 -12.71 -42.71 46.26
CA ILE A 22 -13.52 -43.94 46.41
C ILE A 22 -12.77 -45.00 47.22
N ALA A 23 -11.45 -45.15 47.03
CA ALA A 23 -10.65 -46.10 47.82
C ALA A 23 -10.64 -45.78 49.33
N ILE A 24 -10.68 -44.51 49.71
CA ILE A 24 -10.75 -44.04 51.11
C ILE A 24 -12.15 -44.29 51.70
N ALA A 25 -13.20 -44.29 50.91
CA ALA A 25 -14.58 -44.29 51.35
C ALA A 25 -15.13 -45.64 51.81
N THR A 26 -14.43 -46.77 51.57
CA THR A 26 -14.91 -48.13 51.84
C THR A 26 -14.58 -48.68 53.25
N ILE A 27 -13.80 -47.96 54.08
CA ILE A 27 -13.23 -48.52 55.32
C ILE A 27 -13.43 -47.58 56.54
N ALA A 28 -14.63 -47.31 57.00
CA ALA A 28 -14.76 -46.48 58.22
C ALA A 28 -15.94 -46.77 59.06
N TYR A 29 -15.78 -47.75 59.99
CA TYR A 29 -16.55 -47.79 61.29
C TYR A 29 -15.70 -48.51 62.37
N ALA A 30 -15.07 -47.79 63.28
CA ALA A 30 -14.34 -48.22 64.47
C ALA A 30 -12.79 -48.25 64.43
N ILE A 31 -12.11 -47.30 63.74
CA ILE A 31 -10.67 -47.24 63.77
C ILE A 31 -10.25 -45.74 63.87
N ASP A 32 -9.35 -45.42 64.82
CA ASP A 32 -8.89 -44.05 65.11
C ASP A 32 -7.94 -43.52 64.04
N ASP A 33 -7.27 -44.40 63.31
CA ASP A 33 -6.30 -44.05 62.25
C ASP A 33 -6.23 -45.18 61.20
N VAL A 34 -6.38 -44.83 59.93
CA VAL A 34 -6.27 -45.75 58.75
C VAL A 34 -5.18 -45.27 57.86
N GLU A 35 -4.18 -46.13 57.60
CA GLU A 35 -3.14 -45.87 56.63
C GLU A 35 -3.21 -46.89 55.48
N LEU A 36 -3.26 -46.39 54.22
CA LEU A 36 -3.23 -47.20 53.02
C LEU A 36 -1.96 -46.86 52.26
N THR A 37 -1.23 -47.86 51.83
CA THR A 37 0.00 -47.67 51.03
C THR A 37 -0.13 -48.47 49.72
N PHE A 38 0.14 -47.82 48.61
CA PHE A 38 0.15 -48.42 47.29
C PHE A 38 1.50 -48.17 46.64
N ASP A 39 2.18 -49.18 46.14
CA ASP A 39 3.42 -48.98 45.43
C ASP A 39 3.21 -48.29 44.06
N VAL A 40 2.14 -48.73 43.36
CA VAL A 40 1.74 -48.15 42.06
C VAL A 40 0.20 -48.14 41.99
N MET A 41 -0.34 -47.01 41.60
CA MET A 41 -1.71 -46.89 41.13
C MET A 41 -1.70 -46.38 39.69
N HIS A 42 -2.55 -46.93 38.83
CA HIS A 42 -2.63 -46.50 37.47
C HIS A 42 -4.07 -46.42 36.97
N GLY A 43 -4.31 -45.47 36.10
CA GLY A 43 -5.51 -45.36 35.29
C GLY A 43 -5.15 -45.31 33.79
N PRO A 44 -6.11 -45.13 32.91
CA PRO A 44 -5.88 -45.17 31.44
C PRO A 44 -4.81 -44.17 30.93
N GLU A 45 -4.62 -43.08 31.62
CA GLU A 45 -3.73 -41.98 31.17
C GLU A 45 -2.83 -41.42 32.27
N TRP A 46 -2.77 -42.10 33.44
CA TRP A 46 -1.95 -41.67 34.57
C TRP A 46 -1.39 -42.86 35.34
N ARG A 47 -0.24 -42.65 35.97
CA ARG A 47 0.42 -43.56 36.86
C ARG A 47 0.95 -42.78 38.07
N ALA A 48 0.57 -43.19 39.30
CA ALA A 48 1.10 -42.65 40.52
C ALA A 48 1.92 -43.71 41.26
N GLU A 49 3.08 -43.30 41.78
CA GLU A 49 4.00 -44.21 42.47
C GLU A 49 4.17 -43.82 43.93
N HIS A 50 4.26 -44.83 44.79
CA HIS A 50 4.42 -44.67 46.24
C HIS A 50 3.34 -43.77 46.86
N VAL A 51 2.11 -44.17 46.70
CA VAL A 51 0.95 -43.45 47.26
C VAL A 51 0.73 -43.90 48.71
N ARG A 52 0.76 -42.92 49.65
CA ARG A 52 0.41 -43.16 51.05
C ARG A 52 -0.77 -42.28 51.38
N ALA A 53 -1.87 -42.86 51.80
CA ALA A 53 -3.08 -42.16 52.23
C ALA A 53 -3.38 -42.48 53.70
N ARG A 54 -3.46 -41.47 54.53
CA ARG A 54 -3.75 -41.58 55.96
C ARG A 54 -5.04 -40.82 56.31
N LEU A 55 -5.95 -41.49 56.99
CA LEU A 55 -7.18 -40.91 57.48
C LEU A 55 -7.15 -41.00 59.01
N ALA A 56 -7.18 -39.86 59.66
CA ALA A 56 -7.21 -39.76 61.16
C ALA A 56 -8.57 -39.29 61.62
N MET A 57 -9.14 -40.02 62.57
CA MET A 57 -10.39 -39.68 63.32
C MET A 57 -10.01 -38.93 64.56
N THR A 58 -10.33 -37.66 64.65
CA THR A 58 -10.01 -36.83 65.82
C THR A 58 -11.32 -36.35 66.52
N PRO A 59 -11.29 -35.97 67.79
CA PRO A 59 -12.45 -35.40 68.45
C PRO A 59 -13.00 -34.12 67.81
N GLN A 60 -12.16 -33.46 66.96
CA GLN A 60 -12.47 -32.23 66.26
C GLN A 60 -12.93 -32.47 64.81
N GLY A 61 -13.00 -33.74 64.36
CA GLY A 61 -13.35 -34.10 62.98
C GLY A 61 -12.35 -35.04 62.28
N GLN A 62 -12.61 -35.36 61.01
CA GLN A 62 -11.80 -36.28 60.24
C GLN A 62 -10.75 -35.47 59.45
N ARG A 63 -9.50 -35.97 59.43
CA ARG A 63 -8.40 -35.36 58.65
C ARG A 63 -7.80 -36.39 57.70
N ALA A 64 -7.50 -35.99 56.48
CA ALA A 64 -6.80 -36.85 55.55
C ALA A 64 -5.45 -36.23 55.12
N GLN A 65 -4.46 -37.11 54.93
CA GLN A 65 -3.21 -36.76 54.31
C GLN A 65 -2.93 -37.79 53.23
N VAL A 66 -2.54 -37.29 52.04
CA VAL A 66 -2.11 -38.13 50.90
C VAL A 66 -0.76 -37.64 50.44
N ASP A 67 0.24 -38.53 50.46
CA ASP A 67 1.58 -38.26 49.98
C ASP A 67 1.86 -39.19 48.79
N ILE A 68 2.33 -38.61 47.66
CA ILE A 68 2.60 -39.33 46.44
C ILE A 68 4.01 -38.91 45.97
N ARG A 69 4.88 -39.89 45.70
CA ARG A 69 6.26 -39.61 45.24
C ARG A 69 6.27 -39.01 43.83
N SER A 70 5.57 -39.64 42.90
CA SER A 70 5.48 -39.17 41.53
C SER A 70 4.13 -39.50 40.89
N VAL A 71 3.63 -38.58 40.06
CA VAL A 71 2.46 -38.77 39.23
C VAL A 71 2.88 -38.51 37.79
N HIS A 72 2.72 -39.51 36.94
CA HIS A 72 2.98 -39.44 35.52
C HIS A 72 1.67 -39.38 34.74
N PHE A 73 1.49 -38.39 33.92
CA PHE A 73 0.41 -38.31 32.93
C PHE A 73 1.01 -38.63 31.54
N THR A 74 0.34 -39.45 30.75
CA THR A 74 0.79 -39.80 29.37
C THR A 74 0.96 -38.57 28.48
N SER A 75 0.25 -37.52 28.80
CA SER A 75 0.22 -36.27 28.05
C SER A 75 1.21 -35.22 28.54
N TRP A 76 1.86 -35.42 29.71
CA TRP A 76 2.82 -34.47 30.26
C TRP A 76 4.25 -35.02 30.12
N PRO A 77 5.19 -34.21 29.63
CA PRO A 77 6.56 -34.65 29.38
C PRO A 77 7.33 -34.95 30.67
N GLN A 78 6.94 -34.34 31.78
CA GLN A 78 7.61 -34.48 33.05
C GLN A 78 6.62 -34.85 34.15
N PRO A 79 7.02 -35.75 35.09
CA PRO A 79 6.15 -36.14 36.21
C PRO A 79 6.00 -35.01 37.23
N ILE A 80 4.84 -34.94 37.85
CA ILE A 80 4.62 -34.21 39.10
C ILE A 80 5.24 -35.01 40.23
N ARG A 81 6.03 -34.37 41.11
CA ARG A 81 6.78 -35.02 42.17
C ARG A 81 6.39 -34.47 43.54
N ASN A 82 6.65 -35.29 44.59
CA ASN A 82 6.51 -34.88 45.98
C ASN A 82 5.15 -34.24 46.29
N VAL A 83 4.10 -34.86 45.77
CA VAL A 83 2.74 -34.37 46.00
C VAL A 83 2.31 -34.68 47.46
N SER A 84 2.02 -33.66 48.25
CA SER A 84 1.47 -33.78 49.61
C SER A 84 0.15 -33.02 49.70
N ILE A 85 -0.91 -33.73 49.97
CA ILE A 85 -2.26 -33.20 50.11
C ILE A 85 -2.68 -33.34 51.59
N ARG A 86 -2.92 -32.24 52.28
CA ARG A 86 -3.37 -32.21 53.65
C ARG A 86 -4.76 -31.63 53.73
N CYS A 87 -5.73 -32.46 54.02
CA CYS A 87 -7.14 -32.09 54.20
C CYS A 87 -7.47 -31.95 55.69
N PRO A 88 -7.71 -30.73 56.19
CA PRO A 88 -7.98 -30.50 57.60
C PRO A 88 -9.42 -30.87 58.00
N ASP A 89 -10.35 -30.89 57.04
CA ASP A 89 -11.77 -31.19 57.23
C ASP A 89 -12.24 -32.14 56.13
N VAL A 90 -12.30 -33.43 56.44
CA VAL A 90 -12.84 -34.49 55.60
C VAL A 90 -14.21 -34.90 56.12
N GLN A 91 -15.17 -34.94 55.24
CA GLN A 91 -16.51 -35.40 55.48
C GLN A 91 -16.77 -36.71 54.72
N ILE A 92 -16.85 -37.82 55.44
CA ILE A 92 -17.15 -39.11 54.83
C ILE A 92 -18.55 -39.50 55.34
N GLY A 93 -19.56 -39.17 54.56
CA GLY A 93 -20.96 -39.41 54.86
C GLY A 93 -21.62 -40.41 53.91
N ALA A 94 -22.82 -40.89 54.27
CA ALA A 94 -23.61 -41.76 53.39
C ALA A 94 -24.01 -41.05 52.06
N ARG A 95 -24.13 -39.70 52.04
CA ARG A 95 -24.59 -38.92 50.93
C ARG A 95 -23.45 -38.25 50.13
N GLU A 96 -22.35 -37.92 50.81
CA GLU A 96 -21.23 -37.21 50.18
C GLU A 96 -19.87 -37.59 50.77
N LEU A 97 -18.85 -37.43 49.95
CA LEU A 97 -17.45 -37.39 50.33
C LEU A 97 -16.93 -36.00 50.02
N ALA A 98 -16.43 -35.29 51.01
CA ALA A 98 -15.89 -33.97 50.79
C ALA A 98 -14.57 -33.73 51.52
N CYS A 99 -13.64 -33.08 50.91
CA CYS A 99 -12.45 -32.49 51.50
C CYS A 99 -12.49 -30.98 51.25
N ARG A 100 -12.54 -30.20 52.30
CA ARG A 100 -12.58 -28.75 52.21
C ARG A 100 -11.24 -28.14 52.58
N ASN A 101 -10.80 -27.18 51.77
CA ASN A 101 -9.57 -26.39 51.99
C ASN A 101 -8.32 -27.26 52.22
N ALA A 102 -8.13 -28.32 51.41
CA ALA A 102 -6.90 -29.09 51.43
C ALA A 102 -5.73 -28.17 51.00
N ARG A 103 -4.63 -28.24 51.72
CA ARG A 103 -3.37 -27.67 51.28
C ARG A 103 -2.63 -28.68 50.42
N VAL A 104 -2.28 -28.29 49.21
CA VAL A 104 -1.54 -29.12 48.27
C VAL A 104 -0.17 -28.51 48.07
N HIS A 105 0.86 -29.34 48.29
CA HIS A 105 2.23 -29.03 47.91
C HIS A 105 2.66 -30.02 46.83
N ALA A 106 3.19 -29.57 45.75
CA ALA A 106 3.65 -30.43 44.67
C ALA A 106 4.80 -29.77 43.90
N ASP A 107 5.73 -30.56 43.43
CA ASP A 107 6.74 -30.10 42.46
C ASP A 107 6.21 -30.39 41.07
N VAL A 108 5.81 -29.32 40.36
CA VAL A 108 5.21 -29.35 39.02
C VAL A 108 6.16 -28.66 38.05
N PRO A 109 7.11 -29.37 37.44
CA PRO A 109 8.13 -28.77 36.60
C PRO A 109 7.55 -27.96 35.46
N ALA A 110 6.42 -28.35 34.88
CA ALA A 110 5.70 -27.64 33.82
C ALA A 110 5.20 -26.25 34.25
N LEU A 111 5.03 -26.02 35.57
CA LEU A 111 4.56 -24.75 36.16
C LEU A 111 5.69 -23.99 36.89
N GLY A 112 6.95 -24.33 36.64
CA GLY A 112 8.11 -23.67 37.24
C GLY A 112 8.58 -24.29 38.59
N GLY A 113 8.12 -25.50 38.95
CA GLY A 113 8.63 -26.26 40.09
C GLY A 113 7.67 -26.33 41.27
N GLN A 114 8.11 -25.94 42.45
CA GLN A 114 7.31 -26.11 43.67
C GLN A 114 6.06 -25.22 43.69
N GLN A 115 4.91 -25.84 43.84
CA GLN A 115 3.59 -25.23 43.92
C GLN A 115 2.93 -25.45 45.27
N THR A 116 2.28 -24.42 45.78
CA THR A 116 1.47 -24.50 46.99
C THR A 116 0.13 -23.84 46.72
N PHE A 117 -0.94 -24.63 46.78
CA PHE A 117 -2.28 -24.13 46.50
C PHE A 117 -3.32 -24.76 47.38
N THR A 118 -4.53 -24.23 47.37
CA THR A 118 -5.68 -24.77 48.12
C THR A 118 -6.58 -25.54 47.16
N ALA A 119 -7.02 -26.73 47.57
CA ALA A 119 -7.94 -27.56 46.83
C ALA A 119 -9.16 -27.94 47.70
N SER A 120 -10.34 -27.95 47.10
CA SER A 120 -11.53 -28.54 47.69
C SER A 120 -12.13 -29.56 46.74
N LEU A 121 -12.46 -30.72 47.23
CA LEU A 121 -13.06 -31.81 46.46
C LEU A 121 -14.39 -32.19 47.11
N ARG A 122 -15.43 -32.37 46.30
CA ARG A 122 -16.74 -32.89 46.74
C ARG A 122 -17.25 -33.95 45.77
N TYR A 123 -17.65 -35.11 46.28
CA TYR A 123 -18.29 -36.16 45.50
C TYR A 123 -19.64 -36.51 46.11
N GLY A 124 -20.73 -36.23 45.40
CA GLY A 124 -22.08 -36.59 45.78
C GLY A 124 -22.40 -38.03 45.40
N ARG A 125 -22.49 -38.95 46.40
CA ARG A 125 -22.74 -40.39 46.14
C ARG A 125 -24.10 -40.66 45.51
N ALA A 126 -25.12 -39.87 45.84
CA ALA A 126 -26.47 -40.03 45.30
C ALA A 126 -26.64 -39.39 43.90
N THR A 127 -25.86 -38.35 43.60
CA THR A 127 -25.94 -37.60 42.35
C THR A 127 -24.87 -38.01 41.32
N GLY A 128 -23.79 -38.71 41.76
CA GLY A 128 -22.65 -39.02 40.94
C GLY A 128 -21.80 -37.80 40.52
N VAL A 129 -22.08 -36.61 41.09
CA VAL A 129 -21.37 -35.36 40.73
C VAL A 129 -20.07 -35.27 41.52
N LEU A 130 -18.98 -35.07 40.81
CA LEU A 130 -17.67 -34.71 41.35
C LEU A 130 -17.39 -33.22 41.07
N GLU A 131 -17.03 -32.49 42.12
CA GLU A 131 -16.64 -31.07 42.04
C GLU A 131 -15.22 -30.92 42.61
N LEU A 132 -14.41 -30.15 41.90
CA LEU A 132 -13.05 -29.75 42.27
C LEU A 132 -12.92 -28.22 42.20
N ASP A 133 -12.38 -27.62 43.24
CA ASP A 133 -12.08 -26.18 43.32
C ASP A 133 -10.59 -26.06 43.70
N LEU A 134 -9.77 -25.49 42.80
CA LEU A 134 -8.35 -25.17 43.03
C LEU A 134 -8.20 -23.66 43.11
N ARG A 135 -7.49 -23.14 44.08
CA ARG A 135 -7.28 -21.71 44.30
C ARG A 135 -5.80 -21.42 44.58
N ASN A 136 -5.36 -20.25 44.10
CA ASN A 136 -4.00 -19.76 44.33
C ASN A 136 -2.92 -20.65 43.72
N LEU A 137 -3.20 -21.24 42.54
CA LEU A 137 -2.16 -21.92 41.76
C LEU A 137 -1.28 -20.86 41.09
N GLU A 138 0.01 -20.86 41.38
CA GLU A 138 0.93 -19.87 40.84
C GLU A 138 1.30 -20.21 39.40
N LEU A 139 1.18 -19.22 38.49
CA LEU A 139 1.61 -19.28 37.09
C LEU A 139 2.54 -18.11 36.79
N GLY A 140 3.83 -18.31 36.99
CA GLY A 140 4.79 -17.23 36.95
C GLY A 140 4.51 -16.19 38.03
N ALA A 141 4.27 -14.92 37.62
CA ALA A 141 3.92 -13.84 38.55
C ALA A 141 2.40 -13.73 38.84
N GLY A 142 1.59 -14.48 38.09
CA GLY A 142 0.12 -14.47 38.23
C GLY A 142 -0.44 -15.69 38.93
N THR A 143 -1.77 -15.75 39.03
CA THR A 143 -2.48 -16.84 39.68
C THR A 143 -3.57 -17.44 38.81
N LEU A 144 -3.85 -18.73 39.04
CA LEU A 144 -4.96 -19.46 38.43
C LEU A 144 -5.89 -19.99 39.55
N ALA A 145 -7.17 -19.75 39.37
CA ALA A 145 -8.22 -20.49 40.09
C ALA A 145 -8.98 -21.37 39.08
N LEU A 146 -9.24 -22.62 39.47
CA LEU A 146 -9.88 -23.59 38.58
C LEU A 146 -11.04 -24.27 39.34
N GLN A 147 -12.21 -24.24 38.71
CA GLN A 147 -13.37 -24.99 39.17
C GLN A 147 -13.76 -26.01 38.12
N ALA A 148 -13.84 -27.27 38.50
CA ALA A 148 -14.26 -28.34 37.63
C ALA A 148 -15.42 -29.13 38.22
N SER A 149 -16.36 -29.52 37.37
CA SER A 149 -17.44 -30.42 37.73
C SER A 149 -17.56 -31.54 36.68
N LEU A 150 -17.82 -32.76 37.19
CA LEU A 150 -18.05 -33.94 36.35
C LEU A 150 -19.32 -34.64 36.83
N HIS A 151 -20.23 -34.88 35.89
CA HIS A 151 -21.43 -35.66 36.11
C HIS A 151 -21.57 -36.71 35.01
N GLU A 152 -21.45 -37.97 35.36
CA GLU A 152 -21.34 -39.08 34.37
C GLU A 152 -20.21 -38.85 33.38
N THR A 153 -20.55 -38.46 32.14
CA THR A 153 -19.59 -38.16 31.08
C THR A 153 -19.49 -36.65 30.78
N GLN A 154 -20.43 -35.86 31.31
CA GLN A 154 -20.44 -34.40 31.08
C GLN A 154 -19.56 -33.69 32.09
N TRP A 155 -18.74 -32.79 31.62
CA TRP A 155 -17.83 -32.02 32.44
C TRP A 155 -17.85 -30.52 32.09
N ARG A 156 -17.59 -29.72 33.13
CA ARG A 156 -17.39 -28.28 32.99
C ARG A 156 -16.13 -27.89 33.75
N ILE A 157 -15.34 -27.01 33.13
CA ILE A 157 -14.16 -26.40 33.72
C ILE A 157 -14.31 -24.90 33.60
N ARG A 158 -14.17 -24.19 34.74
CA ARG A 158 -13.99 -22.75 34.80
C ARG A 158 -12.56 -22.46 35.24
N ALA A 159 -11.84 -21.66 34.49
CA ALA A 159 -10.50 -21.21 34.81
C ALA A 159 -10.47 -19.68 34.84
N ASP A 160 -10.08 -19.14 35.98
CA ASP A 160 -9.88 -17.70 36.19
C ASP A 160 -8.38 -17.45 36.30
N PHE A 161 -7.84 -16.74 35.31
CA PHE A 161 -6.44 -16.32 35.25
C PHE A 161 -6.35 -14.86 35.71
N ASP A 162 -5.48 -14.57 36.64
CA ASP A 162 -5.26 -13.22 37.14
C ASP A 162 -3.78 -12.82 36.93
N ASN A 163 -3.56 -11.84 36.08
CA ASN A 163 -2.25 -11.27 35.76
C ASN A 163 -1.18 -12.32 35.41
N VAL A 164 -1.56 -13.35 34.64
CA VAL A 164 -0.64 -14.44 34.24
C VAL A 164 0.24 -14.00 33.09
N PRO A 165 1.60 -14.13 33.18
CA PRO A 165 2.49 -13.79 32.08
C PRO A 165 2.17 -14.61 30.84
N LEU A 166 2.01 -13.95 29.70
CA LEU A 166 1.69 -14.60 28.43
C LEU A 166 2.78 -15.58 27.98
N ALA A 167 4.04 -15.27 28.28
CA ALA A 167 5.15 -16.20 28.01
C ALA A 167 4.96 -17.55 28.73
N THR A 168 4.40 -17.55 29.95
CA THR A 168 4.07 -18.79 30.69
C THR A 168 2.94 -19.56 29.99
N LEU A 169 1.89 -18.88 29.54
CA LEU A 169 0.78 -19.52 28.81
C LEU A 169 1.24 -20.10 27.48
N VAL A 170 2.06 -19.37 26.73
CA VAL A 170 2.64 -19.85 25.46
C VAL A 170 3.55 -21.05 25.69
N ALA A 171 4.40 -21.02 26.72
CA ALA A 171 5.27 -22.15 27.06
C ALA A 171 4.45 -23.41 27.40
N LEU A 172 3.35 -23.28 28.15
CA LEU A 172 2.43 -24.39 28.42
C LEU A 172 1.75 -24.91 27.14
N ALA A 173 1.31 -24.01 26.26
CA ALA A 173 0.72 -24.38 24.99
C ALA A 173 1.74 -25.11 24.07
N GLN A 174 2.98 -24.64 24.02
CA GLN A 174 4.07 -25.29 23.25
C GLN A 174 4.42 -26.69 23.80
N GLN A 175 4.39 -26.88 25.10
CA GLN A 175 4.56 -28.21 25.70
C GLN A 175 3.46 -29.18 25.27
N ALA A 176 2.23 -28.67 25.09
CA ALA A 176 1.06 -29.47 24.74
C ALA A 176 0.94 -29.76 23.23
N GLN A 177 1.29 -28.81 22.37
CA GLN A 177 1.00 -28.83 20.94
C GLN A 177 2.27 -28.80 20.06
N GLY A 178 3.45 -28.59 20.64
CA GLY A 178 4.70 -28.40 19.93
C GLY A 178 5.05 -26.92 19.68
N PRO A 179 6.18 -26.63 19.02
CA PRO A 179 6.67 -25.26 18.82
C PRO A 179 5.66 -24.42 18.05
N MET A 180 5.44 -23.20 18.50
CA MET A 180 4.62 -22.20 17.85
C MET A 180 5.55 -21.16 17.18
N PRO A 181 5.25 -20.68 15.98
CA PRO A 181 6.11 -19.72 15.24
C PRO A 181 5.96 -18.30 15.77
N ILE A 182 5.83 -18.13 17.09
CA ILE A 182 5.71 -16.83 17.76
C ILE A 182 6.61 -16.77 18.99
N THR A 183 7.20 -15.61 19.22
CA THR A 183 7.98 -15.30 20.42
C THR A 183 7.27 -14.19 21.19
N VAL A 184 6.95 -14.45 22.47
CA VAL A 184 6.36 -13.46 23.39
C VAL A 184 7.44 -12.92 24.31
N ALA A 185 7.76 -11.64 24.17
CA ALA A 185 8.77 -10.95 24.98
C ALA A 185 8.19 -10.46 26.32
N SER A 186 6.95 -9.94 26.31
CA SER A 186 6.26 -9.46 27.50
C SER A 186 4.75 -9.53 27.33
N GLY A 187 4.04 -9.31 28.43
CA GLY A 187 2.58 -9.23 28.48
C GLY A 187 1.98 -10.09 29.56
N ALA A 188 0.81 -9.72 30.01
CA ALA A 188 0.03 -10.46 31.01
C ALA A 188 -1.42 -10.60 30.56
N ALA A 189 -2.04 -11.72 30.97
CA ALA A 189 -3.44 -12.02 30.71
C ALA A 189 -4.24 -12.07 32.02
N THR A 190 -5.37 -11.38 32.02
CA THR A 190 -6.42 -11.55 33.03
C THR A 190 -7.68 -11.97 32.29
N LEU A 191 -8.09 -13.23 32.48
CA LEU A 191 -9.20 -13.79 31.72
C LEU A 191 -9.97 -14.88 32.50
N ARG A 192 -11.20 -15.06 32.09
CA ARG A 192 -12.03 -16.20 32.51
C ARG A 192 -12.33 -17.08 31.29
N ALA A 193 -12.14 -18.38 31.46
CA ALA A 193 -12.53 -19.39 30.49
C ALA A 193 -13.50 -20.40 31.09
N ASP A 194 -14.66 -20.57 30.48
CA ASP A 194 -15.62 -21.65 30.77
C ASP A 194 -15.59 -22.67 29.63
N ILE A 195 -15.25 -23.92 29.95
CA ILE A 195 -15.08 -25.00 28.94
C ILE A 195 -16.06 -26.12 29.34
N TYR A 196 -16.81 -26.59 28.37
CA TYR A 196 -17.79 -27.65 28.52
C TYR A 196 -17.44 -28.82 27.58
N GLY A 197 -17.74 -30.03 28.06
CA GLY A 197 -17.50 -31.20 27.19
C GLY A 197 -18.22 -32.44 27.69
N ALA A 198 -18.11 -33.50 26.88
CA ALA A 198 -18.63 -34.80 27.23
C ALA A 198 -17.63 -35.90 26.79
N GLY A 199 -17.34 -36.84 27.68
CA GLY A 199 -16.31 -37.81 27.45
C GLY A 199 -14.95 -37.15 27.21
N THR A 200 -14.36 -37.35 26.05
CA THR A 200 -13.09 -36.71 25.63
C THR A 200 -13.28 -35.51 24.69
N GLN A 201 -14.54 -35.12 24.44
CA GLN A 201 -14.83 -34.07 23.44
C GLN A 201 -15.18 -32.76 24.17
N VAL A 202 -14.55 -31.68 23.69
CA VAL A 202 -14.94 -30.32 24.02
C VAL A 202 -16.12 -29.92 23.13
N SER A 203 -17.21 -29.44 23.75
CA SER A 203 -18.40 -29.01 23.00
C SER A 203 -18.59 -27.51 22.98
N HIS A 204 -18.08 -26.78 23.98
CA HIS A 204 -18.22 -25.33 24.06
C HIS A 204 -17.06 -24.71 24.83
N VAL A 205 -16.56 -23.58 24.34
CA VAL A 205 -15.54 -22.75 25.01
C VAL A 205 -16.00 -21.31 25.01
N ARG A 206 -16.09 -20.70 26.16
CA ARG A 206 -16.31 -19.26 26.31
C ARG A 206 -15.15 -18.66 27.07
N ALA A 207 -14.50 -17.66 26.50
CA ALA A 207 -13.39 -16.97 27.13
C ALA A 207 -13.52 -15.47 26.95
N HIS A 208 -13.37 -14.71 28.03
CA HIS A 208 -13.34 -13.26 27.96
C HIS A 208 -12.28 -12.71 28.92
N GLY A 209 -11.70 -11.59 28.56
CA GLY A 209 -10.65 -10.99 29.39
C GLY A 209 -9.90 -9.88 28.70
N THR A 210 -8.74 -9.59 29.29
CA THR A 210 -7.83 -8.54 28.81
C THR A 210 -6.41 -9.06 28.70
N LEU A 211 -5.70 -8.53 27.74
CA LEU A 211 -4.24 -8.65 27.59
C LEU A 211 -3.65 -7.27 27.87
N ALA A 212 -2.59 -7.22 28.63
CA ALA A 212 -1.90 -5.98 28.96
C ALA A 212 -0.44 -6.05 28.53
N ALA A 213 0.05 -4.97 27.92
CA ALA A 213 1.45 -4.76 27.51
C ALA A 213 2.04 -5.92 26.69
N LEU A 214 1.23 -6.50 25.78
CA LEU A 214 1.66 -7.61 24.94
C LEU A 214 2.70 -7.14 23.92
N THR A 215 3.91 -7.72 24.02
CA THR A 215 4.97 -7.56 23.03
C THR A 215 5.31 -8.95 22.49
N LEU A 216 5.06 -9.13 21.21
CA LEU A 216 5.35 -10.38 20.50
C LEU A 216 5.84 -10.11 19.09
N ASN A 217 6.48 -11.10 18.50
CA ASN A 217 6.78 -11.17 17.07
C ASN A 217 6.68 -12.62 16.59
N ASN A 218 6.38 -12.78 15.29
CA ASN A 218 6.53 -14.08 14.63
C ASN A 218 7.94 -14.26 14.07
N ASP A 219 8.30 -15.48 13.68
CA ASP A 219 9.64 -15.82 13.21
C ASP A 219 10.06 -15.08 11.92
N SER A 220 9.07 -14.71 11.07
CA SER A 220 9.33 -13.95 9.83
C SER A 220 9.42 -12.44 10.05
N GLY A 221 9.02 -11.91 11.20
CA GLY A 221 8.92 -10.47 11.46
C GLY A 221 7.76 -9.78 10.76
N SER A 222 6.89 -10.54 10.06
CA SER A 222 5.72 -9.98 9.36
C SER A 222 4.55 -9.63 10.30
N ILE A 223 4.58 -10.12 11.55
CA ILE A 223 3.62 -9.77 12.59
C ILE A 223 4.39 -9.42 13.85
N ALA A 224 4.14 -8.24 14.40
CA ALA A 224 4.74 -7.80 15.66
C ALA A 224 3.76 -6.91 16.44
N THR A 225 3.89 -6.92 17.77
CA THR A 225 3.20 -5.97 18.66
C THR A 225 4.16 -5.43 19.69
N GLU A 226 3.92 -4.20 20.14
CA GLU A 226 4.67 -3.57 21.23
C GLU A 226 3.70 -2.91 22.21
N GLY A 227 3.73 -3.37 23.46
CA GLY A 227 2.90 -2.82 24.54
C GLY A 227 1.39 -2.94 24.32
N LEU A 228 0.92 -3.85 23.46
CA LEU A 228 -0.47 -3.93 23.05
C LEU A 228 -1.41 -4.26 24.22
N ALA A 229 -2.45 -3.44 24.40
CA ALA A 229 -3.58 -3.71 25.27
C ALA A 229 -4.79 -4.17 24.43
N ALA A 230 -5.37 -5.30 24.83
CA ALA A 230 -6.50 -5.88 24.13
C ALA A 230 -7.60 -6.34 25.08
N ARG A 231 -8.85 -6.19 24.69
CA ARG A 231 -10.04 -6.79 25.29
C ARG A 231 -10.60 -7.82 24.32
N PHE A 232 -11.01 -8.97 24.81
CA PHE A 232 -11.59 -9.98 23.95
C PHE A 232 -12.76 -10.72 24.63
N ASP A 233 -13.69 -11.17 23.80
CA ASP A 233 -14.75 -12.11 24.14
C ASP A 233 -14.85 -13.14 23.01
N VAL A 234 -14.68 -14.41 23.35
CA VAL A 234 -14.66 -15.53 22.43
C VAL A 234 -15.66 -16.57 22.86
N ASP A 235 -16.56 -16.95 21.96
CA ASP A 235 -17.55 -18.00 22.16
C ASP A 235 -17.40 -19.02 21.01
N LEU A 236 -17.02 -20.26 21.36
CA LEU A 236 -16.83 -21.35 20.42
C LEU A 236 -17.78 -22.49 20.79
N SER A 237 -18.58 -22.96 19.86
CA SER A 237 -19.47 -24.10 20.06
C SER A 237 -19.32 -25.11 18.94
N GLN A 238 -19.24 -26.37 19.30
CA GLN A 238 -19.16 -27.48 18.36
C GLN A 238 -20.57 -27.99 18.02
N SER A 239 -20.90 -28.04 16.73
CA SER A 239 -22.11 -28.68 16.24
C SER A 239 -21.71 -29.66 15.12
N ASP A 240 -22.00 -30.91 15.27
CA ASP A 240 -21.57 -32.00 14.41
C ASP A 240 -20.02 -32.03 14.26
N GLU A 241 -19.47 -31.77 13.09
CA GLU A 241 -18.03 -31.73 12.85
C GLU A 241 -17.50 -30.31 12.66
N GLU A 242 -18.33 -29.27 12.84
CA GLU A 242 -18.01 -27.88 12.62
C GLU A 242 -17.94 -27.11 13.96
N TRP A 243 -17.04 -26.13 14.03
CA TRP A 243 -16.97 -25.16 15.12
C TRP A 243 -17.64 -23.86 14.67
N GLN A 244 -18.68 -23.45 15.39
CA GLN A 244 -19.22 -22.10 15.30
C GLN A 244 -18.41 -21.20 16.22
N TYR A 245 -18.11 -20.01 15.77
CA TYR A 245 -17.36 -19.03 16.56
C TYR A 245 -18.02 -17.65 16.54
N ARG A 246 -17.85 -16.93 17.63
CA ARG A 246 -18.08 -15.49 17.76
C ARG A 246 -16.92 -14.90 18.52
N ILE A 247 -16.30 -13.85 17.95
CA ILE A 247 -15.14 -13.17 18.51
C ILE A 247 -15.41 -11.67 18.50
N LEU A 248 -15.23 -11.05 19.65
CA LEU A 248 -15.16 -9.60 19.82
C LEU A 248 -13.74 -9.27 20.29
N LEU A 249 -13.09 -8.33 19.65
CA LEU A 249 -11.74 -7.90 19.97
C LEU A 249 -11.70 -6.37 19.94
N GLY A 250 -11.22 -5.76 21.02
CA GLY A 250 -10.92 -4.33 21.11
C GLY A 250 -9.43 -4.15 21.38
N LEU A 251 -8.79 -3.29 20.60
CA LEU A 251 -7.39 -2.88 20.74
C LEU A 251 -7.40 -1.40 21.08
N ASP A 252 -6.96 -1.05 22.29
CA ASP A 252 -7.17 0.28 22.87
C ASP A 252 -5.85 1.03 23.11
N ASP A 253 -4.70 0.34 23.13
CA ASP A 253 -3.38 0.94 23.41
C ASP A 253 -2.26 0.03 22.88
N GLY A 254 -1.07 0.61 22.70
CA GLY A 254 0.09 -0.07 22.14
C GLY A 254 0.12 -0.05 20.63
N GLN A 255 1.08 -0.78 20.05
CA GLN A 255 1.37 -0.76 18.63
C GLN A 255 1.25 -2.16 18.03
N GLY A 256 0.80 -2.21 16.78
CA GLY A 256 0.70 -3.43 16.00
C GLY A 256 1.24 -3.26 14.59
N TYR A 257 1.93 -4.29 14.12
CA TYR A 257 2.44 -4.37 12.76
C TYR A 257 2.00 -5.68 12.11
N VAL A 258 1.37 -5.57 10.96
CA VAL A 258 1.08 -6.70 10.07
C VAL A 258 1.49 -6.26 8.67
N GLU A 259 2.59 -6.80 8.17
CA GLU A 259 3.28 -6.37 6.95
C GLU A 259 2.33 -6.10 5.78
N PRO A 260 2.37 -4.89 5.19
CA PRO A 260 3.20 -3.72 5.54
C PRO A 260 2.49 -2.68 6.43
N ILE A 261 1.37 -3.00 7.07
CA ILE A 261 0.50 -2.09 7.82
C ILE A 261 1.00 -1.93 9.25
N PHE A 262 1.18 -0.69 9.69
CA PHE A 262 1.49 -0.33 11.07
C PHE A 262 0.37 0.51 11.67
N VAL A 263 -0.03 0.20 12.92
CA VAL A 263 -1.09 0.90 13.65
C VAL A 263 -0.64 1.22 15.07
N ASP A 264 -0.86 2.45 15.48
CA ASP A 264 -0.78 2.88 16.89
C ASP A 264 -2.21 2.95 17.46
N PHE A 265 -2.57 1.95 18.28
CA PHE A 265 -3.91 1.82 18.86
C PHE A 265 -4.19 2.82 19.98
N GLY A 266 -3.14 3.39 20.58
CA GLY A 266 -3.29 4.48 21.55
C GLY A 266 -3.84 5.75 20.94
N THR A 267 -3.55 5.98 19.65
CA THR A 267 -4.08 7.11 18.87
C THR A 267 -5.42 6.75 18.23
N HIS A 268 -5.53 5.53 17.68
CA HIS A 268 -6.70 5.06 16.93
C HIS A 268 -7.08 3.65 17.38
N ALA A 269 -8.02 3.56 18.33
CA ALA A 269 -8.53 2.29 18.83
C ALA A 269 -9.26 1.51 17.72
N LEU A 270 -9.10 0.18 17.73
CA LEU A 270 -9.72 -0.72 16.76
C LEU A 270 -10.65 -1.72 17.46
N GLU A 271 -11.85 -1.87 16.94
CA GLU A 271 -12.80 -2.89 17.33
C GLU A 271 -13.07 -3.85 16.16
N LEU A 272 -12.97 -5.15 16.44
CA LEU A 272 -13.28 -6.22 15.52
C LEU A 272 -14.38 -7.09 16.12
N ALA A 273 -15.45 -7.29 15.36
CA ALA A 273 -16.48 -8.27 15.69
C ALA A 273 -16.62 -9.24 14.52
N THR A 274 -16.52 -10.54 14.79
CA THR A 274 -16.68 -11.57 13.76
C THR A 274 -17.41 -12.78 14.28
N GLN A 275 -18.20 -13.39 13.42
CA GLN A 275 -18.86 -14.67 13.68
C GLN A 275 -18.90 -15.53 12.43
N GLY A 276 -18.92 -16.84 12.62
CA GLY A 276 -18.93 -17.77 11.52
C GLY A 276 -18.68 -19.20 11.95
N ARG A 277 -18.13 -20.01 11.05
CA ARG A 277 -17.85 -21.42 11.26
C ARG A 277 -16.50 -21.85 10.70
N LEU A 278 -15.94 -22.88 11.32
CA LEU A 278 -14.70 -23.53 10.91
C LEU A 278 -14.98 -25.01 10.70
N ALA A 279 -14.83 -25.49 9.45
CA ALA A 279 -15.00 -26.88 9.06
C ALA A 279 -13.67 -27.38 8.45
N GLY A 280 -12.93 -28.17 9.19
CA GLY A 280 -11.59 -28.62 8.77
C GLY A 280 -10.60 -27.46 8.59
N SER A 281 -10.21 -27.17 7.35
CA SER A 281 -9.36 -26.02 7.00
C SER A 281 -10.15 -24.80 6.50
N LEU A 282 -11.46 -24.96 6.31
CA LEU A 282 -12.30 -23.91 5.75
C LEU A 282 -12.90 -23.04 6.84
N LEU A 283 -12.47 -21.78 6.93
CA LEU A 283 -13.04 -20.76 7.78
C LEU A 283 -14.04 -19.93 6.96
N VAL A 284 -15.29 -19.94 7.38
CA VAL A 284 -16.35 -19.11 6.79
C VAL A 284 -16.77 -18.08 7.82
N ALA A 285 -16.41 -16.81 7.61
CA ALA A 285 -16.94 -15.71 8.38
C ALA A 285 -18.24 -15.22 7.73
N GLU A 286 -19.35 -15.37 8.45
CA GLU A 286 -20.66 -14.91 8.01
C GLU A 286 -20.77 -13.39 8.09
N SER A 287 -20.12 -12.81 9.08
CA SER A 287 -20.00 -11.36 9.22
C SER A 287 -18.68 -11.00 9.89
N ILE A 288 -18.07 -9.94 9.39
CA ILE A 288 -16.94 -9.25 10.03
C ILE A 288 -17.31 -7.77 10.09
N ARG A 289 -17.15 -7.14 11.24
CA ARG A 289 -17.20 -5.68 11.37
C ARG A 289 -15.88 -5.19 11.92
N ILE A 290 -15.31 -4.20 11.29
CA ILE A 290 -14.09 -3.50 11.70
C ILE A 290 -14.46 -2.04 11.89
N THR A 291 -14.23 -1.52 13.08
CA THR A 291 -14.35 -0.09 13.39
C THR A 291 -13.00 0.38 13.92
N HIS A 292 -12.35 1.26 13.20
CA HIS A 292 -11.05 1.83 13.58
C HIS A 292 -11.23 3.32 13.87
N SER A 293 -11.64 3.61 15.11
CA SER A 293 -12.03 4.94 15.57
C SER A 293 -12.91 5.67 14.55
N ASP A 294 -12.50 6.87 14.10
CA ASP A 294 -13.16 7.67 13.07
C ASP A 294 -12.51 7.54 11.68
N LEU A 295 -11.54 6.63 11.53
CA LEU A 295 -10.80 6.41 10.27
C LEU A 295 -11.50 5.45 9.33
N LEU A 296 -12.02 4.33 9.86
CA LEU A 296 -12.57 3.24 9.07
C LEU A 296 -13.76 2.59 9.77
N ASP A 297 -14.88 2.46 9.07
CA ASP A 297 -15.98 1.52 9.40
C ASP A 297 -16.21 0.63 8.17
N ALA A 298 -15.94 -0.65 8.35
CA ALA A 298 -16.04 -1.64 7.29
C ALA A 298 -16.80 -2.88 7.77
N ARG A 299 -17.57 -3.47 6.87
CA ARG A 299 -18.29 -4.73 7.09
C ARG A 299 -17.97 -5.68 5.97
N ALA A 300 -17.68 -6.93 6.33
CA ALA A 300 -17.50 -7.96 5.33
C ALA A 300 -18.51 -9.09 5.56
N HIS A 301 -19.00 -9.62 4.48
CA HIS A 301 -19.92 -10.74 4.46
C HIS A 301 -19.38 -11.84 3.52
N ALA A 302 -19.83 -13.07 3.74
CA ALA A 302 -19.47 -14.22 2.90
C ALA A 302 -17.95 -14.39 2.71
N VAL A 303 -17.19 -14.13 3.77
CA VAL A 303 -15.73 -14.29 3.75
C VAL A 303 -15.38 -15.76 3.92
N THR A 304 -14.68 -16.31 2.93
CA THR A 304 -14.23 -17.71 2.95
C THR A 304 -12.71 -17.74 2.86
N ILE A 305 -12.09 -18.39 3.84
CA ILE A 305 -10.64 -18.55 3.96
C ILE A 305 -10.31 -20.04 4.03
N ASP A 306 -9.49 -20.54 3.13
CA ASP A 306 -8.98 -21.90 3.16
C ASP A 306 -7.54 -21.95 3.71
N LEU A 307 -7.42 -22.29 4.98
CA LEU A 307 -6.16 -22.30 5.72
C LEU A 307 -5.14 -23.33 5.20
N ALA A 308 -5.54 -24.23 4.29
CA ALA A 308 -4.65 -25.24 3.69
C ALA A 308 -3.92 -24.75 2.43
N HIS A 309 -4.29 -23.58 1.90
CA HIS A 309 -3.71 -23.02 0.67
C HIS A 309 -2.74 -21.87 0.96
N ALA A 310 -1.80 -21.64 0.03
CA ALA A 310 -0.83 -20.55 0.13
C ALA A 310 -1.53 -19.17 0.02
N ASP A 311 -2.52 -19.06 -0.88
CA ASP A 311 -3.41 -17.92 -1.00
C ASP A 311 -4.75 -18.27 -0.34
N PRO A 312 -4.94 -17.97 0.95
CA PRO A 312 -6.04 -18.51 1.73
C PRO A 312 -7.40 -17.85 1.43
N LEU A 313 -7.45 -16.59 0.99
CA LEU A 313 -8.69 -15.85 0.78
C LEU A 313 -9.40 -16.32 -0.50
N ARG A 314 -10.59 -16.93 -0.36
CA ARG A 314 -11.41 -17.40 -1.49
C ARG A 314 -12.45 -16.37 -1.90
N THR A 315 -13.26 -15.96 -0.97
CA THR A 315 -14.32 -14.98 -1.23
C THR A 315 -14.30 -13.90 -0.18
N LEU A 316 -14.64 -12.68 -0.60
CA LEU A 316 -14.82 -11.54 0.29
C LEU A 316 -15.85 -10.59 -0.36
N GLU A 317 -16.91 -10.28 0.36
CA GLU A 317 -17.77 -9.13 0.08
C GLU A 317 -17.59 -8.11 1.18
N LEU A 318 -16.97 -6.99 0.84
CA LEU A 318 -16.66 -5.89 1.75
C LEU A 318 -17.55 -4.68 1.43
N GLU A 319 -18.22 -4.17 2.43
CA GLU A 319 -18.91 -2.88 2.44
C GLU A 319 -18.07 -1.89 3.27
N LEU A 320 -17.67 -0.81 2.65
CA LEU A 320 -16.94 0.28 3.26
C LEU A 320 -17.95 1.40 3.60
N ALA A 321 -18.43 1.40 4.85
CA ALA A 321 -19.37 2.41 5.32
C ALA A 321 -18.70 3.79 5.47
N GLN A 322 -17.42 3.80 5.84
CA GLN A 322 -16.61 5.01 5.94
C GLN A 322 -15.13 4.68 5.85
N MET A 323 -14.40 5.49 5.08
CA MET A 323 -12.94 5.56 5.09
C MET A 323 -12.55 7.03 5.01
N ARG A 324 -11.91 7.58 6.03
CA ARG A 324 -11.61 9.01 6.16
C ARG A 324 -10.13 9.28 6.03
N PHE A 325 -9.79 10.19 5.15
CA PHE A 325 -8.44 10.69 4.94
C PHE A 325 -8.15 11.94 5.81
N PRO A 326 -6.87 12.20 6.20
CA PRO A 326 -5.66 11.52 5.77
C PRO A 326 -5.36 10.19 6.49
N GLY A 327 -5.79 9.96 7.73
CA GLY A 327 -5.33 8.87 8.56
C GLY A 327 -5.53 7.48 7.94
N ALA A 328 -6.64 7.27 7.20
CA ALA A 328 -6.84 6.01 6.49
C ALA A 328 -5.86 5.82 5.32
N TYR A 329 -5.41 6.90 4.67
CA TYR A 329 -4.36 6.82 3.66
C TYR A 329 -3.02 6.41 4.29
N GLU A 330 -2.61 7.08 5.35
CA GLU A 330 -1.34 6.85 6.04
C GLU A 330 -1.19 5.41 6.54
N ILE A 331 -2.29 4.83 7.06
CA ILE A 331 -2.28 3.48 7.62
C ILE A 331 -2.48 2.41 6.56
N TYR A 332 -3.46 2.56 5.64
CA TYR A 332 -3.92 1.47 4.78
C TYR A 332 -3.47 1.56 3.33
N LEU A 333 -3.03 2.73 2.83
CA LEU A 333 -2.69 2.91 1.41
C LEU A 333 -1.21 3.27 1.21
N GLU A 334 -0.68 4.20 1.98
CA GLU A 334 0.71 4.67 1.84
C GLU A 334 1.74 3.54 1.90
N PRO A 335 1.64 2.53 2.81
CA PRO A 335 2.62 1.45 2.88
C PRO A 335 2.81 0.68 1.56
N PHE A 336 1.76 0.59 0.73
CA PHE A 336 1.82 -0.05 -0.58
C PHE A 336 2.36 0.87 -1.69
N LEU A 337 2.43 2.18 -1.43
CA LEU A 337 2.85 3.19 -2.40
C LEU A 337 4.28 3.69 -2.20
N ILE A 338 4.98 3.24 -1.16
CA ILE A 338 6.34 3.69 -0.80
C ILE A 338 7.34 3.59 -1.96
N ALA A 339 7.23 2.56 -2.79
CA ALA A 339 8.10 2.34 -3.94
C ALA A 339 7.67 3.12 -5.21
N THR A 340 6.62 3.92 -5.14
CA THR A 340 6.06 4.67 -6.26
C THR A 340 6.29 6.18 -6.11
N SER A 341 6.01 6.94 -7.17
CA SER A 341 5.96 8.40 -7.13
C SER A 341 4.74 8.96 -6.33
N LEU A 342 3.85 8.09 -5.90
CA LEU A 342 2.65 8.43 -5.13
C LEU A 342 2.84 8.22 -3.60
N LYS A 343 4.07 8.06 -3.13
CA LYS A 343 4.38 8.07 -1.70
C LYS A 343 4.16 9.47 -1.12
N ALA A 344 3.83 9.53 0.16
CA ALA A 344 3.71 10.77 0.93
C ALA A 344 2.72 11.79 0.34
N LEU A 345 1.57 11.32 -0.16
CA LEU A 345 0.48 12.19 -0.59
C LEU A 345 -0.18 12.85 0.62
N ARG A 346 -0.40 14.15 0.57
CA ARG A 346 -1.33 14.82 1.48
C ARG A 346 -2.74 14.61 0.97
N THR A 347 -3.58 14.03 1.81
CA THR A 347 -4.93 13.63 1.42
C THR A 347 -5.96 14.19 2.40
N SER A 348 -7.18 14.41 1.94
CA SER A 348 -8.34 14.71 2.78
C SER A 348 -9.62 14.14 2.15
N GLY A 349 -10.72 14.14 2.90
CA GLY A 349 -12.02 13.72 2.41
C GLY A 349 -12.44 12.34 2.91
N GLN A 350 -13.41 11.74 2.24
CA GLN A 350 -14.04 10.49 2.66
C GLN A 350 -14.37 9.62 1.45
N VAL A 351 -14.21 8.30 1.61
CA VAL A 351 -14.62 7.28 0.65
C VAL A 351 -15.59 6.30 1.33
N THR A 352 -16.65 5.96 0.62
CA THR A 352 -17.56 4.86 0.95
C THR A 352 -17.67 3.93 -0.25
N GLY A 353 -18.16 2.69 -0.08
CA GLY A 353 -18.32 1.82 -1.22
C GLY A 353 -18.40 0.34 -0.92
N ALA A 354 -18.16 -0.48 -1.94
CA ALA A 354 -18.15 -1.93 -1.84
C ALA A 354 -17.09 -2.56 -2.74
N LEU A 355 -16.56 -3.69 -2.28
CA LEU A 355 -15.57 -4.51 -2.98
C LEU A 355 -15.98 -5.98 -2.90
N ALA A 356 -15.97 -6.68 -4.01
CA ALA A 356 -16.10 -8.12 -4.04
C ALA A 356 -14.86 -8.78 -4.64
N LEU A 357 -14.37 -9.84 -3.97
CA LEU A 357 -13.24 -10.66 -4.40
C LEU A 357 -13.70 -12.11 -4.59
N HIS A 358 -13.13 -12.78 -5.58
CA HIS A 358 -13.25 -14.22 -5.75
C HIS A 358 -11.88 -14.80 -6.08
N ASP A 359 -11.47 -15.84 -5.35
CA ASP A 359 -10.12 -16.44 -5.41
C ASP A 359 -9.00 -15.38 -5.29
N GLY A 360 -9.18 -14.43 -4.35
CA GLY A 360 -8.23 -13.35 -4.13
C GLY A 360 -8.21 -12.27 -5.22
N VAL A 361 -9.02 -12.41 -6.30
CA VAL A 361 -9.06 -11.48 -7.42
C VAL A 361 -10.28 -10.56 -7.30
N PRO A 362 -10.13 -9.24 -7.40
CA PRO A 362 -11.25 -8.31 -7.45
C PRO A 362 -12.21 -8.65 -8.60
N GLN A 363 -13.52 -8.68 -8.30
CA GLN A 363 -14.58 -8.89 -9.28
C GLN A 363 -15.41 -7.63 -9.47
N ARG A 364 -15.60 -6.87 -8.39
CA ARG A 364 -16.41 -5.66 -8.36
C ARG A 364 -15.81 -4.64 -7.41
N ILE A 365 -15.76 -3.39 -7.85
CA ILE A 365 -15.40 -2.24 -7.03
C ILE A 365 -16.46 -1.16 -7.29
N GLU A 366 -17.02 -0.63 -6.24
CA GLU A 366 -17.96 0.48 -6.26
C GLU A 366 -17.57 1.46 -5.18
N LEU A 367 -17.10 2.65 -5.56
CA LEU A 367 -16.66 3.67 -4.61
C LEU A 367 -17.45 4.96 -4.82
N GLU A 368 -17.77 5.62 -3.74
CA GLU A 368 -18.26 6.99 -3.70
C GLU A 368 -17.23 7.87 -3.01
N LEU A 369 -16.74 8.88 -3.72
CA LEU A 369 -15.75 9.83 -3.26
C LEU A 369 -16.44 11.13 -2.85
N ARG A 370 -16.08 11.67 -1.69
CA ARG A 370 -16.66 12.92 -1.16
C ARG A 370 -15.56 13.85 -0.68
N GLY A 371 -15.39 14.96 -1.40
CA GLY A 371 -14.46 16.02 -1.05
C GLY A 371 -13.01 15.54 -0.93
N ILE A 372 -12.59 14.64 -1.83
CA ILE A 372 -11.22 14.12 -1.80
C ILE A 372 -10.27 15.18 -2.35
N ASP A 373 -9.32 15.58 -1.53
CA ASP A 373 -8.14 16.31 -1.98
C ASP A 373 -6.94 15.35 -1.96
N VAL A 374 -6.11 15.45 -2.98
CA VAL A 374 -4.85 14.72 -3.10
C VAL A 374 -3.78 15.70 -3.56
N GLU A 375 -2.67 15.77 -2.83
CA GLU A 375 -1.54 16.62 -3.19
C GLU A 375 -0.24 15.85 -2.98
N GLY A 376 0.52 15.66 -4.06
CA GLY A 376 1.85 15.07 -4.05
C GLY A 376 2.95 16.11 -3.92
N ASP A 377 4.21 15.67 -4.02
CA ASP A 377 5.35 16.57 -4.08
C ASP A 377 5.23 17.47 -5.31
N GLU A 378 5.38 18.80 -5.13
CA GLU A 378 5.35 19.72 -6.26
C GLU A 378 6.51 19.45 -7.24
N PRO A 379 6.26 19.49 -8.55
CA PRO A 379 5.04 19.86 -9.29
C PRO A 379 4.20 18.64 -9.77
N LEU A 380 4.30 17.48 -9.12
CA LEU A 380 3.83 16.22 -9.69
C LEU A 380 2.31 16.18 -9.89
N LEU A 381 1.55 16.33 -8.81
CA LEU A 381 0.11 16.05 -8.85
C LEU A 381 -0.62 16.79 -7.73
N ALA A 382 -1.74 17.44 -8.06
CA ALA A 382 -2.78 17.77 -7.09
C ALA A 382 -4.17 17.67 -7.72
N PHE A 383 -5.12 17.11 -6.97
CA PHE A 383 -6.55 17.19 -7.22
C PHE A 383 -7.25 17.78 -6.01
N ARG A 384 -8.20 18.70 -6.24
CA ARG A 384 -8.98 19.34 -5.18
C ARG A 384 -10.46 19.12 -5.40
N GLY A 385 -11.15 18.77 -4.32
CA GLY A 385 -12.59 18.58 -4.32
C GLY A 385 -13.07 17.49 -5.26
N LEU A 386 -12.35 16.36 -5.34
CA LEU A 386 -12.77 15.22 -6.14
C LEU A 386 -14.01 14.59 -5.48
N ASN A 387 -15.10 14.49 -6.24
CA ASN A 387 -16.37 13.90 -5.85
C ASN A 387 -16.90 13.02 -6.96
N GLY A 388 -17.74 12.04 -6.60
CA GLY A 388 -18.45 11.22 -7.56
C GLY A 388 -18.43 9.74 -7.24
N THR A 389 -18.72 8.93 -8.24
CA THR A 389 -18.78 7.47 -8.13
C THR A 389 -17.85 6.81 -9.14
N TRP A 390 -17.16 5.78 -8.68
CA TRP A 390 -16.36 4.90 -9.53
C TRP A 390 -16.88 3.46 -9.41
N HIS A 391 -17.22 2.89 -10.55
CA HIS A 391 -17.67 1.52 -10.68
C HIS A 391 -16.73 0.75 -11.59
N TRP A 392 -16.30 -0.42 -11.14
CA TRP A 392 -15.44 -1.31 -11.90
C TRP A 392 -15.94 -2.77 -11.79
N ARG A 393 -15.85 -3.50 -12.89
CA ARG A 393 -16.12 -4.94 -12.99
C ARG A 393 -14.94 -5.64 -13.66
N ALA A 394 -14.57 -6.84 -13.18
CA ALA A 394 -13.51 -7.64 -13.82
C ALA A 394 -13.93 -8.11 -15.23
N SER A 395 -15.17 -8.50 -15.38
CA SER A 395 -15.80 -8.90 -16.64
C SER A 395 -17.28 -8.59 -16.57
N LEU A 396 -17.92 -8.55 -17.72
CA LEU A 396 -19.38 -8.43 -17.86
C LEU A 396 -19.90 -9.67 -18.55
N SER A 397 -21.09 -10.13 -18.18
CA SER A 397 -21.86 -11.07 -18.98
C SER A 397 -22.50 -10.34 -20.17
N ASP A 398 -22.84 -11.07 -21.23
CA ASP A 398 -23.41 -10.48 -22.47
C ASP A 398 -24.74 -9.72 -22.22
N GLU A 399 -25.41 -9.95 -21.09
CA GLU A 399 -26.69 -9.33 -20.72
C GLU A 399 -26.53 -8.13 -19.75
N GLU A 400 -25.32 -7.90 -19.18
CA GLU A 400 -25.12 -6.84 -18.20
C GLU A 400 -24.70 -5.53 -18.88
N ALA A 401 -25.39 -4.44 -18.53
CA ALA A 401 -24.97 -3.11 -18.94
C ALA A 401 -23.68 -2.71 -18.23
N GLU A 402 -22.75 -2.07 -18.95
CA GLU A 402 -21.53 -1.52 -18.37
C GLU A 402 -21.89 -0.48 -17.29
N PRO A 403 -21.38 -0.63 -16.05
CA PRO A 403 -21.64 0.33 -15.00
C PRO A 403 -20.92 1.65 -15.29
N THR A 404 -21.67 2.74 -15.26
CA THR A 404 -21.15 4.07 -15.53
C THR A 404 -20.54 4.70 -14.27
N SER A 405 -19.44 5.39 -14.44
CA SER A 405 -18.74 6.15 -13.42
C SER A 405 -18.82 7.64 -13.72
N HIS A 406 -18.85 8.45 -12.69
CA HIS A 406 -18.89 9.89 -12.79
C HIS A 406 -17.99 10.52 -11.74
N LEU A 407 -17.02 11.33 -12.17
CA LEU A 407 -16.14 12.09 -11.29
C LEU A 407 -16.21 13.58 -11.62
N THR A 408 -16.16 14.41 -10.59
CA THR A 408 -16.04 15.85 -10.68
C THR A 408 -14.91 16.34 -9.77
N TRP A 409 -14.25 17.42 -10.15
CA TRP A 409 -13.23 18.06 -9.32
C TRP A 409 -13.27 19.58 -9.47
N ALA A 410 -12.76 20.31 -8.48
CA ALA A 410 -12.72 21.76 -8.47
C ALA A 410 -11.49 22.32 -9.21
N GLY A 411 -10.43 21.54 -9.35
CA GLY A 411 -9.18 21.89 -10.04
C GLY A 411 -7.99 21.14 -9.47
N GLY A 412 -6.82 21.49 -9.98
CA GLY A 412 -5.57 20.89 -9.54
C GLY A 412 -4.39 21.30 -10.40
N HIS A 413 -3.32 20.53 -10.31
CA HIS A 413 -2.18 20.64 -11.22
C HIS A 413 -1.60 19.26 -11.54
N LEU A 414 -0.97 19.13 -12.69
CA LEU A 414 -0.26 17.94 -13.13
C LEU A 414 1.02 18.38 -13.85
N TYR A 415 2.19 17.97 -13.35
CA TYR A 415 3.51 18.36 -13.88
C TYR A 415 3.67 19.85 -14.11
N GLY A 416 3.16 20.68 -13.18
CA GLY A 416 3.22 22.16 -13.28
C GLY A 416 2.16 22.78 -14.16
N LEU A 417 1.26 21.99 -14.78
CA LEU A 417 0.13 22.50 -15.57
C LEU A 417 -1.11 22.58 -14.71
N ASP A 418 -1.56 23.79 -14.42
CA ASP A 418 -2.80 24.04 -13.68
C ASP A 418 -4.02 23.70 -14.54
N PHE A 419 -4.96 22.94 -13.98
CA PHE A 419 -6.25 22.66 -14.58
C PHE A 419 -7.41 23.08 -13.66
N GLY A 420 -8.51 23.49 -14.28
CA GLY A 420 -9.71 23.96 -13.59
C GLY A 420 -10.72 22.87 -13.32
N ALA A 421 -11.89 23.28 -12.84
CA ALA A 421 -13.02 22.41 -12.55
C ALA A 421 -13.52 21.70 -13.82
N ALA A 422 -13.75 20.40 -13.71
CA ALA A 422 -14.30 19.59 -14.79
C ALA A 422 -15.04 18.36 -14.25
N GLN A 423 -15.69 17.64 -15.17
CA GLN A 423 -16.39 16.40 -14.88
C GLN A 423 -16.00 15.34 -15.92
N LEU A 424 -16.08 14.08 -15.52
CA LEU A 424 -15.73 12.94 -16.34
C LEU A 424 -16.80 11.87 -16.20
N HIS A 425 -17.40 11.42 -17.32
CA HIS A 425 -18.28 10.27 -17.40
C HIS A 425 -17.55 9.15 -18.14
N PHE A 426 -17.41 8.01 -17.52
CA PHE A 426 -16.61 6.92 -18.08
C PHE A 426 -17.07 5.55 -17.61
N VAL A 427 -16.56 4.52 -18.25
CA VAL A 427 -16.71 3.11 -17.84
C VAL A 427 -15.35 2.48 -17.61
N THR A 428 -15.30 1.56 -16.65
CA THR A 428 -14.12 0.74 -16.38
C THR A 428 -14.51 -0.73 -16.24
N THR A 429 -13.94 -1.58 -17.12
CA THR A 429 -14.20 -3.01 -17.14
C THR A 429 -12.91 -3.77 -17.40
N GLY A 430 -12.54 -4.69 -16.52
CA GLY A 430 -11.28 -5.41 -16.61
C GLY A 430 -10.10 -4.45 -16.62
N ARG A 431 -9.31 -4.48 -17.67
CA ARG A 431 -8.16 -3.59 -17.89
C ARG A 431 -8.46 -2.44 -18.88
N ARG A 432 -9.73 -2.12 -19.06
CA ARG A 432 -10.20 -1.11 -20.01
C ARG A 432 -10.79 0.09 -19.29
N PHE A 433 -10.51 1.27 -19.81
CA PHE A 433 -11.15 2.54 -19.47
C PHE A 433 -11.68 3.15 -20.77
N ALA A 434 -12.88 3.72 -20.75
CA ALA A 434 -13.42 4.46 -21.88
C ALA A 434 -14.24 5.66 -21.41
N LEU A 435 -13.98 6.82 -22.01
CA LEU A 435 -14.78 8.03 -21.85
C LEU A 435 -16.13 7.84 -22.57
N LEU A 436 -17.24 8.16 -21.90
CA LEU A 436 -18.58 8.04 -22.45
C LEU A 436 -19.04 9.29 -23.17
N GLU A 437 -18.69 10.46 -22.66
CA GLU A 437 -19.12 11.75 -23.18
C GLU A 437 -17.94 12.69 -23.34
N PRO A 438 -17.92 13.53 -24.38
CA PRO A 438 -16.91 14.57 -24.51
C PRO A 438 -16.85 15.46 -23.28
N THR A 439 -15.65 15.77 -22.83
CA THR A 439 -15.45 16.64 -21.67
C THR A 439 -14.46 17.77 -21.94
N SER A 440 -14.67 18.90 -21.30
CA SER A 440 -13.79 20.07 -21.38
C SER A 440 -13.11 20.28 -20.04
N VAL A 441 -11.78 20.23 -20.04
CA VAL A 441 -10.93 20.49 -18.88
C VAL A 441 -10.27 21.85 -19.10
N PRO A 442 -10.60 22.90 -18.32
CA PRO A 442 -9.85 24.15 -18.35
C PRO A 442 -8.37 23.87 -18.05
N LEU A 443 -7.47 24.36 -18.89
CA LEU A 443 -6.03 24.14 -18.79
C LEU A 443 -5.30 25.47 -18.95
N LEU A 444 -4.61 25.91 -17.91
CA LEU A 444 -4.00 27.24 -17.81
C LEU A 444 -5.04 28.35 -18.08
N ASP A 445 -4.92 29.06 -19.22
CA ASP A 445 -5.88 30.09 -19.69
C ASP A 445 -6.69 29.66 -20.93
N GLY A 446 -6.57 28.39 -21.32
CA GLY A 446 -7.34 27.77 -22.38
C GLY A 446 -8.12 26.57 -21.86
N ALA A 447 -8.29 25.55 -22.71
CA ALA A 447 -8.93 24.29 -22.33
C ALA A 447 -8.47 23.12 -23.19
N LEU A 448 -8.53 21.93 -22.64
CA LEU A 448 -8.41 20.64 -23.33
C LEU A 448 -9.82 20.05 -23.46
N GLU A 449 -10.33 19.97 -24.69
CA GLU A 449 -11.60 19.33 -25.02
C GLU A 449 -11.32 17.88 -25.46
N LEU A 450 -11.58 16.92 -24.58
CA LEU A 450 -11.46 15.50 -24.88
C LEU A 450 -12.73 15.03 -25.58
N SER A 451 -12.62 14.61 -26.84
CA SER A 451 -13.74 14.02 -27.59
C SER A 451 -13.82 12.52 -27.36
N THR A 452 -12.68 11.84 -27.33
CA THR A 452 -12.58 10.41 -27.01
C THR A 452 -11.32 10.16 -26.18
N LEU A 453 -11.44 9.22 -25.24
CA LEU A 453 -10.31 8.67 -24.51
C LEU A 453 -10.64 7.20 -24.21
N SER A 454 -9.84 6.30 -24.75
CA SER A 454 -9.92 4.89 -24.42
C SER A 454 -8.53 4.37 -24.06
N ILE A 455 -8.45 3.61 -22.99
CA ILE A 455 -7.20 3.00 -22.51
C ILE A 455 -7.44 1.49 -22.42
N ARG A 456 -6.50 0.71 -22.88
CA ARG A 456 -6.52 -0.77 -22.87
C ARG A 456 -5.32 -1.30 -22.10
N ASP A 457 -5.46 -2.46 -21.53
CA ASP A 457 -4.40 -3.20 -20.85
C ASP A 457 -3.69 -2.41 -19.74
N VAL A 458 -4.49 -1.62 -18.97
CA VAL A 458 -4.03 -0.83 -17.82
C VAL A 458 -3.21 -1.71 -16.87
N GLY A 459 -2.03 -1.25 -16.48
CA GLY A 459 -1.12 -1.97 -15.57
C GLY A 459 -0.37 -3.14 -16.22
N SER A 460 -0.24 -3.20 -17.55
CA SER A 460 0.59 -4.17 -18.26
C SER A 460 1.62 -3.51 -19.17
N GLN A 461 2.57 -4.31 -19.65
CA GLN A 461 3.53 -3.87 -20.67
C GLN A 461 2.88 -3.63 -22.04
N GLN A 462 1.63 -4.08 -22.23
CA GLN A 462 0.87 -3.92 -23.47
C GLN A 462 -0.10 -2.73 -23.39
N LEU A 463 0.15 -1.79 -22.44
CA LEU A 463 -0.65 -0.58 -22.29
C LEU A 463 -0.86 0.09 -23.65
N GLY A 464 -2.12 0.31 -24.03
CA GLY A 464 -2.51 1.02 -25.22
C GLY A 464 -3.54 2.10 -24.92
N PHE A 465 -3.53 3.19 -25.65
CA PHE A 465 -4.60 4.19 -25.57
C PHE A 465 -4.86 4.83 -26.93
N ASN A 466 -6.06 5.38 -27.06
CA ASN A 466 -6.46 6.25 -28.16
C ASN A 466 -7.08 7.52 -27.57
N VAL A 467 -6.63 8.68 -28.04
CA VAL A 467 -7.10 9.99 -27.61
C VAL A 467 -7.41 10.86 -28.81
N ALA A 468 -8.63 11.43 -28.82
CA ALA A 468 -8.93 12.57 -29.67
C ALA A 468 -9.30 13.77 -28.80
N ALA A 469 -8.67 14.91 -29.05
CA ALA A 469 -8.82 16.11 -28.27
C ALA A 469 -8.66 17.38 -29.12
N THR A 470 -9.21 18.50 -28.64
CA THR A 470 -8.96 19.83 -29.17
C THR A 470 -8.35 20.69 -28.08
N ILE A 471 -7.23 21.31 -28.37
CA ILE A 471 -6.59 22.30 -27.50
C ILE A 471 -7.15 23.67 -27.85
N ARG A 472 -7.96 24.25 -26.98
CA ARG A 472 -8.36 25.67 -27.04
C ARG A 472 -7.16 26.54 -26.78
N PRO A 473 -7.09 27.76 -27.37
CA PRO A 473 -5.90 28.61 -27.29
C PRO A 473 -5.38 28.77 -25.86
N ILE A 474 -4.13 28.37 -25.64
CA ILE A 474 -3.37 28.51 -24.41
C ILE A 474 -2.22 29.47 -24.67
N SER A 475 -2.00 30.48 -23.81
CA SER A 475 -0.86 31.37 -23.98
C SER A 475 0.47 30.67 -23.75
N VAL A 476 1.39 30.90 -24.67
CA VAL A 476 2.74 30.31 -24.62
C VAL A 476 3.50 30.80 -23.38
N GLU A 477 3.27 32.02 -22.94
CA GLU A 477 3.88 32.59 -21.72
C GLU A 477 3.55 31.77 -20.47
N ARG A 478 2.30 31.25 -20.36
CA ARG A 478 1.92 30.39 -19.26
C ARG A 478 2.57 29.00 -19.34
N LEU A 479 2.64 28.45 -20.56
CA LEU A 479 3.37 27.19 -20.80
C LEU A 479 4.86 27.34 -20.48
N CYS A 480 5.51 28.41 -20.96
CA CYS A 480 6.90 28.69 -20.66
C CYS A 480 7.16 28.80 -19.15
N ARG A 481 6.25 29.44 -18.41
CA ARG A 481 6.37 29.56 -16.95
C ARG A 481 6.22 28.21 -16.27
N ALA A 482 5.25 27.41 -16.68
CA ALA A 482 5.01 26.07 -16.13
C ALA A 482 6.22 25.14 -16.31
N PHE A 483 6.91 25.22 -17.44
CA PHE A 483 8.06 24.37 -17.75
C PHE A 483 9.43 25.02 -17.50
N GLY A 484 9.48 26.26 -16.97
CA GLY A 484 10.75 26.96 -16.77
C GLY A 484 11.46 27.36 -18.07
N TRP A 485 10.72 27.47 -19.18
CA TRP A 485 11.29 27.87 -20.48
C TRP A 485 11.45 29.40 -20.58
N PRO A 486 12.33 29.87 -21.47
CA PRO A 486 12.38 31.29 -21.79
C PRO A 486 11.02 31.83 -22.22
N GLN A 487 10.59 32.97 -21.64
CA GLN A 487 9.27 33.51 -21.91
C GLN A 487 9.18 34.19 -23.27
N PHE A 488 8.16 33.82 -24.03
CA PHE A 488 7.83 34.47 -25.31
C PHE A 488 6.32 34.41 -25.54
N GLY A 489 5.84 35.37 -26.35
CA GLY A 489 4.41 35.50 -26.66
C GLY A 489 3.92 34.51 -27.70
N GLY A 490 2.64 34.27 -27.68
CA GLY A 490 1.95 33.42 -28.63
C GLY A 490 0.85 32.59 -28.03
N GLN A 491 0.24 31.75 -28.84
CA GLN A 491 -0.81 30.83 -28.43
C GLN A 491 -0.57 29.44 -29.04
N VAL A 492 -0.79 28.42 -28.25
CA VAL A 492 -0.85 27.03 -28.74
C VAL A 492 -2.33 26.64 -28.83
N SER A 493 -2.70 26.19 -30.02
CA SER A 493 -4.03 25.58 -30.25
C SER A 493 -3.89 24.49 -31.29
N GLY A 494 -4.76 23.49 -31.27
CA GLY A 494 -4.69 22.41 -32.23
C GLY A 494 -5.75 21.37 -32.05
N SER A 495 -5.82 20.46 -33.00
CA SER A 495 -6.68 19.28 -32.93
C SER A 495 -5.79 18.05 -32.96
N ILE A 496 -5.99 17.20 -32.01
CA ILE A 496 -5.41 15.86 -31.89
C ILE A 496 -6.54 14.90 -32.25
N SER A 497 -6.65 14.49 -33.51
CA SER A 497 -7.78 13.62 -33.90
C SER A 497 -7.48 12.14 -33.66
N ASP A 498 -6.23 11.76 -33.54
CA ASP A 498 -5.85 10.36 -33.36
C ASP A 498 -4.43 10.26 -32.78
N LEU A 499 -4.33 10.34 -31.46
CA LEU A 499 -3.11 10.04 -30.73
C LEU A 499 -3.23 8.62 -30.18
N GLN A 500 -2.40 7.72 -30.66
CA GLN A 500 -2.44 6.31 -30.31
C GLN A 500 -1.14 5.86 -29.66
N LEU A 501 -1.27 5.08 -28.58
CA LEU A 501 -0.18 4.26 -28.07
C LEU A 501 -0.52 2.80 -28.36
N GLU A 502 0.34 2.12 -29.10
CA GLU A 502 0.20 0.70 -29.40
C GLU A 502 1.57 0.02 -29.43
N ALA A 503 1.70 -1.10 -28.73
CA ALA A 503 2.95 -1.86 -28.62
C ALA A 503 4.18 -0.99 -28.23
N GLY A 504 3.99 -0.03 -27.33
CA GLY A 504 5.06 0.86 -26.87
C GLY A 504 5.43 1.99 -27.86
N VAL A 505 4.65 2.16 -28.93
CA VAL A 505 4.85 3.24 -29.92
C VAL A 505 3.69 4.22 -29.83
N LEU A 506 4.02 5.48 -29.53
CA LEU A 506 3.08 6.60 -29.58
C LEU A 506 3.13 7.25 -30.95
N THR A 507 1.98 7.32 -31.61
CA THR A 507 1.85 7.96 -32.94
C THR A 507 0.76 9.03 -32.93
N LEU A 508 0.98 10.10 -33.64
CA LEU A 508 -0.01 11.15 -33.89
C LEU A 508 -0.45 11.06 -35.36
N GLY A 509 -1.72 10.66 -35.56
CA GLY A 509 -2.30 10.49 -36.90
C GLY A 509 -2.55 11.80 -37.69
N THR A 510 -2.39 12.95 -37.02
CA THR A 510 -2.64 14.29 -37.59
C THR A 510 -1.50 15.25 -37.28
N ARG A 511 -1.74 16.54 -37.57
CA ARG A 511 -0.78 17.61 -37.30
C ARG A 511 -1.18 18.43 -36.09
N LEU A 512 -0.18 18.85 -35.31
CA LEU A 512 -0.32 19.86 -34.26
C LEU A 512 0.09 21.22 -34.81
N GLU A 513 -0.72 22.24 -34.57
CA GLU A 513 -0.43 23.61 -34.94
C GLU A 513 -0.28 24.50 -33.68
N ALA A 514 0.78 25.29 -33.66
CA ALA A 514 0.99 26.31 -32.64
C ALA A 514 1.17 27.68 -33.35
N ARG A 515 0.48 28.69 -32.82
CA ARG A 515 0.68 30.08 -33.26
C ARG A 515 1.67 30.75 -32.33
N VAL A 516 2.89 30.92 -32.82
CA VAL A 516 3.98 31.49 -32.03
C VAL A 516 4.69 32.56 -32.88
N PHE A 517 5.19 33.59 -32.26
CA PHE A 517 5.92 34.66 -32.92
C PHE A 517 5.18 35.20 -34.15
N ASP A 518 3.86 35.46 -34.05
CA ASP A 518 3.00 35.90 -35.15
C ASP A 518 3.02 35.03 -36.42
N GLY A 519 3.45 33.79 -36.32
CA GLY A 519 3.45 32.79 -37.39
C GLY A 519 2.86 31.49 -36.93
N VAL A 520 3.01 30.46 -37.74
CA VAL A 520 2.48 29.13 -37.48
C VAL A 520 3.62 28.11 -37.45
N LEU A 521 3.61 27.28 -36.39
CA LEU A 521 4.44 26.09 -36.29
C LEU A 521 3.52 24.88 -36.46
N THR A 522 3.87 23.94 -37.30
CA THR A 522 3.11 22.70 -37.52
C THR A 522 4.02 21.52 -37.31
N VAL A 523 3.65 20.63 -36.38
CA VAL A 523 4.31 19.34 -36.14
C VAL A 523 3.54 18.25 -36.87
N ARG A 524 4.25 17.44 -37.65
CA ARG A 524 3.72 16.31 -38.44
C ARG A 524 4.54 15.05 -38.20
N ASP A 525 3.93 13.92 -38.49
CA ASP A 525 4.58 12.61 -38.47
C ASP A 525 5.24 12.30 -37.11
N LEU A 526 4.59 12.76 -36.02
CA LEU A 526 5.09 12.55 -34.67
C LEU A 526 4.96 11.06 -34.31
N ARG A 527 6.11 10.47 -34.01
CA ARG A 527 6.23 9.11 -33.47
C ARG A 527 7.20 9.13 -32.31
N LEU A 528 6.82 8.48 -31.21
CA LEU A 528 7.68 8.34 -30.04
C LEU A 528 7.69 6.86 -29.63
N ASP A 529 8.84 6.22 -29.81
CA ASP A 529 9.08 4.85 -29.42
C ASP A 529 9.46 4.83 -27.93
N GLU A 530 8.94 3.86 -27.18
CA GLU A 530 9.17 3.66 -25.75
C GLU A 530 8.97 4.93 -24.90
N PRO A 531 7.78 5.60 -24.96
CA PRO A 531 7.52 6.87 -24.27
C PRO A 531 7.74 6.80 -22.76
N PHE A 532 7.57 5.63 -22.15
CA PHE A 532 7.75 5.35 -20.74
C PHE A 532 8.97 4.48 -20.44
N GLY A 533 9.78 4.16 -21.47
CA GLY A 533 10.99 3.37 -21.35
C GLY A 533 12.20 4.20 -20.88
N ALA A 534 13.32 3.51 -20.64
CA ALA A 534 14.57 4.15 -20.23
C ALA A 534 15.21 4.96 -21.37
N TRP A 535 14.88 4.65 -22.65
CA TRP A 535 15.54 5.20 -23.82
C TRP A 535 14.52 5.67 -24.87
N PRO A 536 13.70 6.71 -24.60
CA PRO A 536 12.70 7.19 -25.54
C PRO A 536 13.34 7.70 -26.83
N ARG A 537 12.70 7.40 -27.97
CA ARG A 537 13.16 7.83 -29.30
C ARG A 537 12.03 8.55 -30.06
N LEU A 538 12.20 9.85 -30.30
CA LEU A 538 11.20 10.69 -30.94
C LEU A 538 11.57 10.97 -32.39
N PHE A 539 10.56 10.88 -33.26
CA PHE A 539 10.64 11.29 -34.68
C PHE A 539 9.57 12.33 -34.96
N ALA A 540 9.91 13.38 -35.70
CA ALA A 540 8.96 14.40 -36.13
C ALA A 540 9.44 15.19 -37.36
N ASN A 541 8.48 15.80 -38.02
CA ASN A 541 8.72 16.87 -39.00
C ASN A 541 8.04 18.14 -38.46
N ILE A 542 8.77 19.27 -38.54
CA ILE A 542 8.27 20.56 -38.02
C ILE A 542 8.35 21.59 -39.15
N ASP A 543 7.23 22.24 -39.48
CA ASP A 543 7.19 23.32 -40.47
C ASP A 543 7.00 24.67 -39.74
N PHE A 544 7.64 25.69 -40.24
CA PHE A 544 7.53 27.09 -39.82
C PHE A 544 6.99 27.95 -40.93
N ALA A 545 5.91 28.67 -40.68
CA ALA A 545 5.32 29.56 -41.67
C ALA A 545 5.21 30.99 -41.13
N GLY A 546 6.03 31.87 -41.65
CA GLY A 546 5.94 33.31 -41.44
C GLY A 546 6.20 33.80 -40.02
N LEU A 547 7.08 33.12 -39.23
CA LEU A 547 7.44 33.55 -37.89
C LEU A 547 8.06 34.96 -37.92
N ASP A 548 7.66 35.83 -36.97
CA ASP A 548 8.28 37.15 -36.82
C ASP A 548 9.68 37.00 -36.19
N LEU A 549 10.69 37.34 -36.97
CA LEU A 549 12.09 37.21 -36.54
C LEU A 549 12.44 38.16 -35.39
N GLU A 550 11.79 39.32 -35.29
CA GLU A 550 12.06 40.27 -34.20
C GLU A 550 11.60 39.69 -32.85
N LEU A 551 10.39 39.11 -32.81
CA LEU A 551 9.87 38.44 -31.66
C LEU A 551 10.72 37.20 -31.28
N LEU A 552 11.09 36.39 -32.29
CA LEU A 552 11.91 35.21 -32.08
C LEU A 552 13.30 35.56 -31.53
N THR A 553 14.01 36.51 -32.17
CA THR A 553 15.38 36.87 -31.79
C THR A 553 15.45 37.61 -30.46
N ARG A 554 14.39 38.34 -30.10
CA ARG A 554 14.24 38.98 -28.79
C ARG A 554 14.09 37.93 -27.69
N ALA A 555 13.21 36.95 -27.87
CA ALA A 555 12.98 35.88 -26.88
C ALA A 555 14.27 35.12 -26.52
N PHE A 556 15.15 34.92 -27.48
CA PHE A 556 16.41 34.19 -27.26
C PHE A 556 17.63 35.11 -27.11
N SER A 557 17.44 36.43 -26.92
CA SER A 557 18.53 37.40 -26.73
C SER A 557 19.60 37.38 -27.83
N PHE A 558 19.22 36.96 -29.03
CA PHE A 558 20.14 36.73 -30.15
C PHE A 558 20.60 38.02 -30.85
N GLY A 559 19.94 39.13 -30.58
CA GLY A 559 20.06 40.40 -31.28
C GLY A 559 18.79 40.68 -32.10
N ARG A 560 18.65 41.88 -32.66
CA ARG A 560 17.44 42.26 -33.40
C ARG A 560 17.55 41.87 -34.89
N ILE A 561 16.61 41.07 -35.35
CA ILE A 561 16.45 40.76 -36.78
C ILE A 561 14.98 40.98 -37.14
N THR A 562 14.69 41.84 -38.12
CA THR A 562 13.32 42.05 -38.59
C THR A 562 13.08 41.31 -39.92
N GLY A 563 11.87 40.77 -40.08
CA GLY A 563 11.48 39.99 -41.26
C GLY A 563 10.61 38.78 -40.88
N ARG A 564 10.24 38.00 -41.89
CA ARG A 564 9.45 36.78 -41.69
C ARG A 564 10.29 35.56 -42.02
N LEU A 565 10.32 34.60 -41.10
CA LEU A 565 11.03 33.31 -41.21
C LEU A 565 10.06 32.22 -41.61
N SER A 566 10.43 31.40 -42.58
CA SER A 566 9.74 30.17 -42.95
C SER A 566 10.76 29.04 -43.16
N GLY A 567 10.26 27.83 -43.28
CA GLY A 567 11.08 26.64 -43.46
C GLY A 567 10.60 25.49 -42.59
N GLY A 568 11.50 24.65 -42.14
CA GLY A 568 11.16 23.53 -41.28
C GLY A 568 12.40 22.81 -40.75
N ILE A 569 12.15 21.85 -39.87
CA ILE A 569 13.11 20.85 -39.41
C ILE A 569 12.56 19.51 -39.86
N TYR A 570 13.26 18.84 -40.76
CA TYR A 570 12.82 17.58 -41.35
C TYR A 570 13.65 16.42 -40.82
N GLY A 571 13.03 15.25 -40.67
CA GLY A 571 13.69 14.06 -40.18
C GLY A 571 14.30 14.26 -38.79
N LEU A 572 13.62 15.05 -37.92
CA LEU A 572 14.04 15.18 -36.52
C LEU A 572 13.99 13.83 -35.86
N GLU A 573 15.12 13.42 -35.31
CA GLU A 573 15.25 12.24 -34.46
C GLU A 573 15.93 12.64 -33.14
N LEU A 574 15.25 12.38 -32.02
CA LEU A 574 15.82 12.53 -30.71
C LEU A 574 15.99 11.13 -30.08
N PHE A 575 17.13 10.86 -29.51
CA PHE A 575 17.39 9.70 -28.68
C PHE A 575 17.65 10.15 -27.23
N ASN A 576 16.89 9.65 -26.29
CA ASN A 576 16.92 10.13 -24.91
C ASN A 576 16.87 11.67 -24.81
N TRP A 577 15.95 12.28 -25.60
CA TRP A 577 15.71 13.72 -25.70
C TRP A 577 16.90 14.53 -26.28
N GLN A 578 17.95 13.88 -26.75
CA GLN A 578 19.07 14.52 -27.43
C GLN A 578 18.96 14.35 -28.97
N PRO A 579 19.15 15.41 -29.73
CA PRO A 579 19.07 15.31 -31.20
C PRO A 579 20.24 14.48 -31.77
N VAL A 580 19.90 13.45 -32.53
CA VAL A 580 20.86 12.57 -33.22
C VAL A 580 20.81 12.74 -34.72
N ALA A 581 19.66 13.13 -35.29
CA ALA A 581 19.53 13.47 -36.70
C ALA A 581 18.45 14.55 -36.90
N PHE A 582 18.68 15.48 -37.80
CA PHE A 582 17.69 16.43 -38.29
C PHE A 582 18.24 17.24 -39.50
N ALA A 583 17.33 17.81 -40.29
CA ALA A 583 17.68 18.67 -41.42
C ALA A 583 16.86 19.98 -41.37
N PRO A 584 17.28 21.02 -40.61
CA PRO A 584 16.64 22.32 -40.63
C PRO A 584 16.93 23.07 -41.96
N ARG A 585 15.90 23.69 -42.47
CA ARG A 585 15.97 24.62 -43.60
C ARG A 585 15.18 25.86 -43.21
N LEU A 586 15.89 26.90 -42.77
CA LEU A 586 15.29 28.16 -42.30
C LEU A 586 15.70 29.30 -43.23
N TYR A 587 14.74 30.04 -43.67
CA TYR A 587 15.00 31.16 -44.60
C TYR A 587 13.97 32.27 -44.42
N THR A 588 14.40 33.50 -44.72
CA THR A 588 13.51 34.66 -44.75
C THR A 588 12.75 34.74 -46.07
N VAL A 589 11.44 35.03 -45.96
CA VAL A 589 10.59 35.26 -47.13
C VAL A 589 10.46 36.75 -47.42
N PRO A 590 10.41 37.18 -48.70
CA PRO A 590 10.11 38.56 -49.06
C PRO A 590 8.72 38.98 -48.51
N GLY A 591 8.62 40.14 -47.95
CA GLY A 591 7.39 40.67 -47.41
C GLY A 591 7.36 42.20 -47.33
N ARG A 592 6.28 42.76 -46.72
CA ARG A 592 6.15 44.21 -46.53
C ARG A 592 7.05 44.76 -45.40
N THR A 593 7.57 43.86 -44.51
CA THR A 593 8.44 44.24 -43.41
C THR A 593 9.84 44.57 -43.91
N ARG A 594 10.41 45.69 -43.47
CA ARG A 594 11.80 46.03 -43.75
C ARG A 594 12.72 44.98 -43.12
N GLN A 595 13.58 44.37 -43.93
CA GLN A 595 14.54 43.35 -43.51
C GLN A 595 15.80 44.02 -42.98
N ARG A 596 15.97 44.07 -41.66
CA ARG A 596 17.13 44.63 -40.95
C ARG A 596 17.73 43.63 -39.99
N ILE A 597 19.01 43.73 -39.78
CA ILE A 597 19.77 42.92 -38.84
C ILE A 597 20.70 43.80 -38.01
N SER A 598 20.67 43.66 -36.70
CA SER A 598 21.54 44.38 -35.76
C SER A 598 22.97 43.87 -35.80
N GLN A 599 23.92 44.72 -35.42
CA GLN A 599 25.34 44.39 -35.33
C GLN A 599 25.56 43.15 -34.43
N ARG A 600 24.87 43.07 -33.29
CA ARG A 600 24.92 41.92 -32.39
C ARG A 600 24.45 40.61 -33.04
N ALA A 601 23.36 40.63 -33.81
CA ALA A 601 22.87 39.47 -34.53
C ALA A 601 23.83 39.03 -35.64
N VAL A 602 24.45 39.97 -36.34
CA VAL A 602 25.50 39.66 -37.34
C VAL A 602 26.69 38.95 -36.69
N GLN A 603 27.14 39.42 -35.52
CA GLN A 603 28.23 38.79 -34.77
C GLN A 603 27.87 37.35 -34.35
N ASN A 604 26.67 37.16 -33.83
CA ASN A 604 26.18 35.85 -33.40
C ASN A 604 26.07 34.86 -34.55
N ILE A 605 25.51 35.29 -35.71
CA ILE A 605 25.45 34.47 -36.92
C ILE A 605 26.87 34.18 -37.45
N GLY A 606 27.77 35.15 -37.40
CA GLY A 606 29.17 34.97 -37.83
C GLY A 606 29.92 33.91 -37.01
N ARG A 607 29.65 33.81 -35.72
CA ARG A 607 30.22 32.76 -34.86
C ARG A 607 29.75 31.36 -35.27
N ILE A 608 28.47 31.22 -35.60
CA ILE A 608 27.88 29.95 -36.08
C ILE A 608 28.52 29.51 -37.42
N GLY A 609 28.81 30.47 -38.29
CA GLY A 609 29.43 30.18 -39.61
C GLY A 609 30.93 29.94 -39.60
N GLY A 610 31.59 29.90 -38.41
CA GLY A 610 33.04 29.70 -38.30
C GLY A 610 33.87 30.95 -38.57
N GLY A 611 33.25 32.12 -38.81
CA GLY A 611 33.91 33.38 -39.15
C GLY A 611 33.91 34.48 -38.08
N GLY A 612 33.60 34.11 -36.82
CA GLY A 612 33.29 35.05 -35.73
C GLY A 612 34.35 36.13 -35.46
N ALA A 613 35.64 35.80 -35.49
CA ALA A 613 36.73 36.75 -35.28
C ALA A 613 36.86 37.79 -36.42
N GLY A 614 36.73 37.35 -37.67
CA GLY A 614 36.76 38.23 -38.84
C GLY A 614 35.56 39.17 -38.93
N VAL A 615 34.34 38.68 -38.61
CA VAL A 615 33.12 39.47 -38.58
C VAL A 615 33.18 40.53 -37.47
N THR A 616 33.66 40.15 -36.28
CA THR A 616 33.80 41.07 -35.14
C THR A 616 34.84 42.16 -35.46
N ALA A 617 35.99 41.79 -36.05
CA ALA A 617 37.00 42.75 -36.46
C ALA A 617 36.49 43.70 -37.54
N ALA A 618 35.75 43.22 -38.55
CA ALA A 618 35.12 44.04 -39.57
C ALA A 618 34.07 45.02 -39.02
N LEU A 619 33.27 44.63 -38.06
CA LEU A 619 32.25 45.48 -37.44
C LEU A 619 32.84 46.51 -36.44
N SER A 620 33.95 46.20 -35.83
CA SER A 620 34.64 47.11 -34.88
C SER A 620 35.58 48.09 -35.54
N SER A 621 35.95 47.85 -36.78
CA SER A 621 36.87 48.66 -37.55
C SER A 621 36.17 49.48 -38.64
N GLY A 622 36.69 50.71 -38.87
CA GLY A 622 36.25 51.55 -39.99
C GLY A 622 34.86 52.15 -39.88
N PHE A 623 34.22 52.35 -41.04
CA PHE A 623 32.94 53.04 -41.18
C PHE A 623 31.73 52.21 -40.62
N LEU A 624 31.82 50.91 -40.60
CA LEU A 624 30.73 49.98 -40.14
C LEU A 624 30.38 50.13 -38.65
N ARG A 625 31.31 50.62 -37.84
CA ARG A 625 31.08 50.83 -36.38
C ARG A 625 29.98 51.84 -36.05
N PHE A 626 29.65 52.73 -37.01
CA PHE A 626 28.64 53.78 -36.84
C PHE A 626 27.22 53.31 -37.13
N PHE A 627 27.02 52.09 -37.58
CA PHE A 627 25.72 51.56 -37.95
C PHE A 627 25.30 50.48 -36.93
N GLU A 628 24.20 50.71 -36.29
CA GLU A 628 23.60 49.73 -35.35
C GLU A 628 22.87 48.61 -36.08
N GLU A 629 22.31 48.89 -37.26
CA GLU A 629 21.52 47.96 -38.09
C GLU A 629 21.94 48.02 -39.56
N PHE A 630 21.82 46.85 -40.24
CA PHE A 630 22.13 46.66 -41.66
C PHE A 630 20.91 46.10 -42.39
N ASN A 631 20.71 46.51 -43.64
CA ASN A 631 19.69 45.95 -44.50
C ASN A 631 20.17 44.63 -45.10
N TYR A 632 19.33 43.64 -45.17
CA TYR A 632 19.62 42.39 -45.82
C TYR A 632 18.56 42.03 -46.88
N ALA A 633 18.91 41.20 -47.87
CA ALA A 633 18.02 40.70 -48.91
C ALA A 633 17.51 39.30 -48.55
N ARG A 634 18.39 38.45 -48.08
CA ARG A 634 18.10 37.08 -47.70
C ARG A 634 18.90 36.71 -46.46
N LEU A 635 18.27 35.95 -45.59
CA LEU A 635 18.90 35.35 -44.42
C LEU A 635 18.41 33.91 -44.32
N GLY A 636 19.26 32.98 -43.98
CA GLY A 636 18.85 31.62 -43.72
C GLY A 636 20.03 30.70 -43.42
N ILE A 637 19.68 29.54 -42.86
CA ILE A 637 20.60 28.52 -42.46
C ILE A 637 20.03 27.14 -42.79
N THR A 638 20.87 26.26 -43.25
CA THR A 638 20.58 24.84 -43.38
C THR A 638 21.66 24.06 -42.62
N CYS A 639 21.28 22.96 -42.05
CA CYS A 639 22.18 22.00 -41.46
C CYS A 639 21.59 20.61 -41.72
N LYS A 640 22.42 19.62 -41.98
CA LYS A 640 22.03 18.22 -41.97
C LYS A 640 22.87 17.54 -40.92
N LEU A 641 22.26 17.21 -39.79
CA LEU A 641 22.93 16.49 -38.72
C LEU A 641 22.85 14.99 -38.98
N GLU A 642 23.99 14.37 -39.09
CA GLU A 642 24.17 12.91 -39.12
C GLU A 642 25.50 12.57 -38.43
N ASN A 643 25.51 11.55 -37.57
CA ASN A 643 26.70 11.06 -36.86
C ASN A 643 27.48 12.19 -36.14
N GLU A 644 26.77 13.03 -35.39
CA GLU A 644 27.33 14.16 -34.62
C GLU A 644 28.00 15.24 -35.48
N VAL A 645 27.87 15.21 -36.80
CA VAL A 645 28.39 16.21 -37.73
C VAL A 645 27.25 16.92 -38.44
N CYS A 646 27.26 18.25 -38.38
CA CYS A 646 26.32 19.11 -39.09
C CYS A 646 26.92 19.57 -40.42
N GLU A 647 26.33 19.14 -41.53
CA GLU A 647 26.64 19.72 -42.86
C GLU A 647 25.91 21.05 -43.03
N MET A 648 26.65 22.11 -42.91
CA MET A 648 26.16 23.50 -42.88
C MET A 648 25.96 24.07 -44.29
N GLY A 649 24.91 24.93 -44.40
CA GLY A 649 24.65 25.69 -45.58
C GLY A 649 23.84 26.94 -45.28
N GLY A 650 23.47 27.69 -46.29
CA GLY A 650 22.73 28.95 -46.16
C GLY A 650 21.80 29.23 -47.34
N VAL A 651 21.57 30.51 -47.63
CA VAL A 651 20.61 30.96 -48.66
C VAL A 651 21.17 30.94 -50.10
N GLY A 652 22.41 30.54 -50.28
CA GLY A 652 23.04 30.40 -51.59
C GLY A 652 24.55 30.28 -51.50
N PRO A 653 25.23 29.89 -52.63
CA PRO A 653 26.67 29.78 -52.66
C PRO A 653 27.34 31.16 -52.58
N ALA A 654 28.45 31.21 -51.84
CA ALA A 654 29.32 32.40 -51.74
C ALA A 654 30.70 32.17 -52.41
N PRO A 655 31.52 33.21 -52.58
CA PRO A 655 32.87 33.07 -53.08
C PRO A 655 33.71 32.06 -52.24
N ASN A 656 34.72 31.48 -52.89
CA ASN A 656 35.70 30.56 -52.33
C ASN A 656 35.05 29.26 -51.68
N GLY A 657 33.92 28.85 -52.26
CA GLY A 657 33.24 27.62 -51.81
C GLY A 657 32.43 27.78 -50.53
N GLY A 658 32.28 28.97 -49.97
CA GLY A 658 31.45 29.31 -48.86
C GLY A 658 29.95 29.38 -49.20
N TYR A 659 29.12 29.71 -48.19
CA TYR A 659 27.69 29.89 -48.33
C TYR A 659 27.22 31.15 -47.57
N TYR A 660 26.21 31.85 -48.11
CA TYR A 660 25.63 33.02 -47.45
C TYR A 660 24.68 32.61 -46.34
N LEU A 661 24.98 33.01 -45.12
CA LEU A 661 24.05 33.01 -44.00
C LEU A 661 23.18 34.27 -43.99
N VAL A 662 23.81 35.42 -44.30
CA VAL A 662 23.14 36.69 -44.53
C VAL A 662 23.68 37.29 -45.84
N GLN A 663 22.80 37.62 -46.74
CA GLN A 663 23.12 38.38 -47.95
C GLN A 663 22.62 39.81 -47.80
N GLY A 664 23.54 40.75 -47.69
CA GLY A 664 23.26 42.16 -47.47
C GLY A 664 22.64 42.85 -48.67
N ARG A 665 21.96 43.97 -48.41
CA ARG A 665 21.33 44.83 -49.43
C ARG A 665 21.56 46.32 -49.12
N GLY A 666 21.82 47.09 -50.10
CA GLY A 666 22.01 48.56 -49.96
C GLY A 666 23.37 48.94 -49.37
N LEU A 667 23.48 50.16 -48.85
CA LEU A 667 24.72 50.70 -48.26
C LEU A 667 24.42 51.04 -46.78
N PRO A 668 25.27 50.63 -45.82
CA PRO A 668 26.40 49.72 -46.03
C PRO A 668 25.91 48.27 -46.21
N ARG A 669 26.53 47.55 -47.12
CA ARG A 669 26.23 46.13 -47.36
C ARG A 669 27.06 45.26 -46.42
N ILE A 670 26.43 44.35 -45.72
CA ILE A 670 27.07 43.31 -44.92
C ILE A 670 26.63 41.94 -45.42
N ASP A 671 27.60 41.13 -45.84
CA ASP A 671 27.43 39.72 -46.16
C ASP A 671 28.03 38.88 -45.02
N VAL A 672 27.30 37.93 -44.46
CA VAL A 672 27.82 36.93 -43.50
C VAL A 672 27.96 35.61 -44.24
N ILE A 673 29.22 35.18 -44.42
CA ILE A 673 29.57 33.99 -45.17
C ILE A 673 30.06 32.92 -44.18
N GLY A 674 29.45 31.74 -44.26
CA GLY A 674 29.93 30.54 -43.58
C GLY A 674 30.95 29.82 -44.48
N ASN A 675 32.08 29.46 -43.91
CA ASN A 675 33.14 28.72 -44.59
C ASN A 675 33.28 27.28 -44.07
N ALA A 676 32.83 27.01 -42.87
CA ALA A 676 32.82 25.67 -42.26
C ALA A 676 31.64 24.87 -42.81
N ARG A 677 31.93 23.92 -43.72
CA ARG A 677 30.89 23.07 -44.30
C ARG A 677 30.48 21.92 -43.38
N TYR A 678 31.41 21.42 -42.62
CA TYR A 678 31.15 20.36 -41.63
C TYR A 678 31.56 20.88 -40.24
N VAL A 679 30.64 20.84 -39.32
CA VAL A 679 30.83 21.35 -37.95
C VAL A 679 30.42 20.25 -36.96
N ASP A 680 31.26 20.05 -35.97
CA ASP A 680 30.93 19.17 -34.84
C ASP A 680 29.71 19.70 -34.09
N TRP A 681 28.73 18.82 -33.85
CA TRP A 681 27.45 19.21 -33.27
C TRP A 681 27.58 19.69 -31.83
N PRO A 682 28.27 18.99 -30.88
CA PRO A 682 28.56 19.49 -29.54
C PRO A 682 29.20 20.87 -29.54
N GLN A 683 30.17 21.12 -30.45
CA GLN A 683 30.80 22.43 -30.54
C GLN A 683 29.81 23.50 -31.02
N LEU A 684 28.96 23.20 -31.98
CA LEU A 684 27.96 24.14 -32.51
C LEU A 684 26.93 24.51 -31.42
N ILE A 685 26.45 23.53 -30.64
CA ILE A 685 25.55 23.76 -29.50
C ILE A 685 26.24 24.64 -28.45
N GLY A 686 27.46 24.35 -28.10
CA GLY A 686 28.26 25.20 -27.19
C GLY A 686 28.36 26.66 -27.65
N GLN A 687 28.58 26.88 -28.96
CA GLN A 687 28.61 28.23 -29.56
C GLN A 687 27.24 28.92 -29.51
N LEU A 688 26.14 28.18 -29.79
CA LEU A 688 24.77 28.70 -29.70
C LEU A 688 24.40 29.06 -28.25
N ALA A 689 24.71 28.22 -27.28
CA ALA A 689 24.50 28.48 -25.87
C ALA A 689 25.27 29.71 -25.40
N ALA A 690 26.53 29.86 -25.79
CA ALA A 690 27.35 31.03 -25.49
C ALA A 690 26.82 32.33 -26.14
N ALA A 691 26.24 32.24 -27.35
CA ALA A 691 25.64 33.38 -28.04
C ALA A 691 24.34 33.87 -27.37
N THR A 692 23.60 32.96 -26.72
CA THR A 692 22.36 33.26 -25.98
C THR A 692 22.57 33.62 -24.52
N ALA A 693 23.60 33.04 -23.85
CA ALA A 693 23.89 33.27 -22.44
C ALA A 693 24.49 34.67 -22.12
N SER A 694 25.06 35.36 -23.10
CA SER A 694 25.70 36.66 -22.91
C SER A 694 24.74 37.87 -22.81
N GLY A 695 23.44 37.61 -22.67
CA GLY A 695 22.42 38.63 -22.44
C GLY A 695 21.50 38.19 -21.29
N GLY A 696 21.77 38.63 -20.07
CA GLY A 696 20.78 38.56 -19.00
C GLY A 696 19.45 39.24 -19.43
N PRO A 697 18.29 38.86 -18.85
CA PRO A 697 17.04 39.45 -19.21
C PRO A 697 17.08 40.96 -18.97
N ILE A 698 16.90 41.75 -20.01
CA ILE A 698 16.59 43.17 -19.86
C ILE A 698 15.12 43.21 -19.41
N VAL A 699 14.92 43.31 -18.11
CA VAL A 699 13.63 43.68 -17.51
C VAL A 699 13.47 45.19 -17.77
N ASN A 700 12.59 45.57 -18.66
CA ASN A 700 11.95 46.86 -18.71
C ASN A 700 10.45 46.67 -18.70
#